data_0b5a0e2be02cb4dfb945724b6b3c6309
#
_entry.id   0b5a0e2be02cb4dfb945724b6b3c6309
#
_cell.length_a   1.000
_cell.length_b   1.000
_cell.length_c   1.000
_cell.angle_alpha   90.00
_cell.angle_beta   90.00
_cell.angle_gamma   90.00
#
_symmetry.space_group_name_H-M   'P 1'
#
loop_
_entity.id
_entity.type
_entity.pdbx_description
1 polymer ?
#
loop_
_entity_poly.entity_id
_entity_poly.type
_entity_poly.pdbx_seq_one_letter_code
_entity_poly.pdbx_strand_id
1 'polypeptide(L)'
;MMKQYLQIKEQNQDAILFFRLGDFYEMFGDDARKASKELDLTLTTRDKDKNKPFEEKVPMCGIPYHASDAYIARLIAKGYKVAICEQTQDPATAKGLVDRDIIRVVTPGTVIDAACLEEGRSNFCAGLYLDDTCAGFSVCDISTGKTHVTAFQGPDRAEHLLNELGRFSPAEAVVNPAAYQCGPLLSLLQDKLHCHVERLSAGRFQLQEAERTVRTQFGDEAAGRLPKGNPAAALSLGALLGYLHETQKTDLRHVDDLDYYQQGQFMELDLTARRNLELTETLRSKEKKGSLLWVLDKTRTPMGGRLLRSWLERPLLSVTAITRRSAAVGQLVDHTMVREELALALSGIGDMERLVGRIVYGTAGGRDVVALKNAMARLPHVKELLSAFDRGRLGELAQLDTLEDLTDLIGRTLCDDPPFSVREGEFIREGFDPEVDRLRGILHGGKGIIASMEAAEKEKTGIRTLKIGYNKVFGYYIEVSNSFKDQVPETYIRKQTLVNGERYITQELKDLEHDILSASDRVSALEYELFTRLRQELSGHVARIQATAAAVAEADCLCSLAAVAVKNNYCCPAVDESGVIEIHQGRHPVVEAMRPDALFVPNDTYMGCTQDRVSIITGPNMAGKSTYMRQVALMVLMAQIGSFVPAKAARLGIVDRVFTRIGASDDLSAGQSTFMVEMTEVSDILHAATDKSLLILDEIGRGTSTFDGMSIARAVLEYCADPKRLGAKTLFATHYHELTAMEGTLPGVKNYNIAVRARGEEIVFLRKIVPGGADRSYGIEVAKLAGLPDAVVSRARKILRQLEEESGRPAAAPAPREDQVSFAAVAEGEVIDRLRRTQVDSLTPLEALQLLYELKKKLT
;
A
#
# COMPACT_ATOMS: atom_id res chain seq x y z
N MET A 1 7.01 26.20 -33.60
CA MET A 1 7.17 25.01 -32.77
C MET A 1 8.25 25.22 -31.69
N MET A 2 9.55 25.33 -31.97
CA MET A 2 10.58 25.51 -30.90
C MET A 2 10.36 26.73 -30.01
N LYS A 3 9.86 27.84 -30.55
CA LYS A 3 9.50 29.01 -29.74
C LYS A 3 8.39 28.69 -28.73
N GLN A 4 7.37 27.96 -29.16
CA GLN A 4 6.27 27.50 -28.30
C GLN A 4 6.79 26.51 -27.22
N TYR A 5 7.65 25.54 -27.60
CA TYR A 5 8.30 24.64 -26.66
C TYR A 5 9.07 25.39 -25.58
N LEU A 6 9.94 26.33 -25.95
CA LEU A 6 10.75 27.09 -25.01
C LEU A 6 9.89 27.94 -24.06
N GLN A 7 8.83 28.56 -24.58
CA GLN A 7 7.89 29.35 -23.77
C GLN A 7 7.17 28.51 -22.70
N ILE A 8 6.71 27.31 -23.07
CA ILE A 8 6.07 26.37 -22.15
C ILE A 8 7.09 25.82 -21.12
N LYS A 9 8.31 25.51 -21.60
CA LYS A 9 9.39 25.02 -20.74
C LYS A 9 9.85 26.06 -19.72
N GLU A 10 9.87 27.33 -20.07
CA GLU A 10 10.23 28.42 -19.14
C GLU A 10 9.31 28.48 -17.92
N GLN A 11 8.05 28.12 -18.09
CA GLN A 11 7.06 28.05 -17.00
C GLN A 11 7.17 26.77 -16.17
N ASN A 12 7.87 25.72 -16.67
CA ASN A 12 7.97 24.40 -16.04
C ASN A 12 9.39 23.86 -16.09
N GLN A 13 10.34 24.63 -15.58
CA GLN A 13 11.78 24.33 -15.66
C GLN A 13 12.19 23.05 -14.93
N ASP A 14 11.49 22.71 -13.84
CA ASP A 14 11.74 21.56 -12.96
C ASP A 14 11.17 20.23 -13.48
N ALA A 15 10.29 20.26 -14.50
CA ALA A 15 9.66 19.06 -15.06
C ALA A 15 10.22 18.72 -16.45
N ILE A 16 10.34 17.44 -16.78
CA ILE A 16 10.65 16.97 -18.13
C ILE A 16 9.41 17.19 -19.02
N LEU A 17 9.53 17.99 -20.07
CA LEU A 17 8.41 18.36 -20.93
C LEU A 17 8.17 17.32 -22.04
N PHE A 18 7.08 16.60 -21.96
CA PHE A 18 6.57 15.71 -23.01
C PHE A 18 5.70 16.51 -23.97
N PHE A 19 6.31 16.97 -25.07
CA PHE A 19 5.68 17.86 -26.01
C PHE A 19 5.07 17.11 -27.20
N ARG A 20 3.75 17.14 -27.36
CA ARG A 20 3.02 16.40 -28.38
C ARG A 20 3.32 16.91 -29.79
N LEU A 21 3.83 16.03 -30.65
CA LEU A 21 4.07 16.29 -32.08
C LEU A 21 3.64 15.06 -32.90
N GLY A 22 2.43 15.13 -33.49
CA GLY A 22 1.83 14.00 -34.18
C GLY A 22 1.63 12.81 -33.26
N ASP A 23 2.19 11.66 -33.60
CA ASP A 23 2.06 10.42 -32.81
C ASP A 23 3.15 10.24 -31.74
N PHE A 24 3.95 11.28 -31.48
CA PHE A 24 5.05 11.23 -30.53
C PHE A 24 4.94 12.33 -29.48
N TYR A 25 5.45 12.02 -28.27
CA TYR A 25 5.93 13.03 -27.35
C TYR A 25 7.41 13.23 -27.59
N GLU A 26 7.80 14.43 -27.94
CA GLU A 26 9.19 14.80 -28.20
C GLU A 26 9.73 15.69 -27.07
N MET A 27 10.96 15.43 -26.69
CA MET A 27 11.72 16.19 -25.70
C MET A 27 12.92 16.82 -26.39
N PHE A 28 13.29 18.05 -25.96
CA PHE A 28 14.38 18.82 -26.59
C PHE A 28 15.38 19.32 -25.53
N GLY A 29 16.61 19.63 -25.95
CA GLY A 29 17.63 20.22 -25.08
C GLY A 29 18.02 19.31 -23.90
N ASP A 30 18.03 19.88 -22.71
CA ASP A 30 18.39 19.17 -21.47
C ASP A 30 17.38 18.09 -21.09
N ASP A 31 16.10 18.29 -21.39
CA ASP A 31 15.08 17.27 -21.17
C ASP A 31 15.34 16.03 -22.02
N ALA A 32 15.76 16.23 -23.29
CA ALA A 32 16.13 15.11 -24.16
C ALA A 32 17.36 14.35 -23.65
N ARG A 33 18.37 15.05 -23.13
CA ARG A 33 19.56 14.41 -22.56
C ARG A 33 19.22 13.60 -21.31
N LYS A 34 18.41 14.17 -20.40
CA LYS A 34 17.93 13.47 -19.20
C LYS A 34 17.09 12.26 -19.57
N ALA A 35 16.06 12.44 -20.39
CA ALA A 35 15.16 11.37 -20.80
C ALA A 35 15.87 10.25 -21.56
N SER A 36 16.79 10.59 -22.48
CA SER A 36 17.61 9.62 -23.22
C SER A 36 18.41 8.73 -22.26
N LYS A 37 19.08 9.33 -21.26
CA LYS A 37 19.88 8.61 -20.26
C LYS A 37 19.01 7.71 -19.36
N GLU A 38 17.90 8.26 -18.84
CA GLU A 38 17.07 7.58 -17.84
C GLU A 38 16.14 6.50 -18.44
N LEU A 39 15.79 6.64 -19.71
CA LEU A 39 14.85 5.77 -20.41
C LEU A 39 15.51 4.88 -21.48
N ASP A 40 16.83 4.99 -21.68
CA ASP A 40 17.58 4.31 -22.75
C ASP A 40 17.06 4.64 -24.17
N LEU A 41 16.74 5.93 -24.41
CA LEU A 41 16.26 6.39 -25.70
C LEU A 41 17.39 6.89 -26.57
N THR A 42 17.28 6.68 -27.87
CA THR A 42 18.26 7.21 -28.85
C THR A 42 18.16 8.74 -28.92
N LEU A 43 19.28 9.41 -28.67
CA LEU A 43 19.38 10.85 -28.82
C LEU A 43 19.59 11.19 -30.29
N THR A 44 18.71 12.02 -30.84
CA THR A 44 18.73 12.48 -32.24
C THR A 44 18.66 13.99 -32.34
N THR A 45 18.52 14.55 -33.54
CA THR A 45 18.33 15.99 -33.78
C THR A 45 17.43 16.24 -34.98
N ARG A 46 16.62 17.29 -34.93
CA ARG A 46 15.84 17.77 -36.09
C ARG A 46 16.61 18.72 -37.00
N ASP A 47 17.79 19.22 -36.58
CA ASP A 47 18.63 20.10 -37.39
C ASP A 47 19.22 19.31 -38.55
N LYS A 48 18.81 19.68 -39.78
CA LYS A 48 19.21 19.02 -41.04
C LYS A 48 20.55 19.51 -41.56
N ASP A 49 21.15 20.53 -40.92
CA ASP A 49 22.44 21.05 -41.36
C ASP A 49 23.53 20.00 -41.10
N LYS A 50 24.03 19.42 -42.19
CA LYS A 50 25.08 18.40 -42.19
C LYS A 50 26.46 18.96 -41.78
N ASN A 51 26.63 20.29 -41.83
CA ASN A 51 27.91 20.94 -41.55
C ASN A 51 28.12 21.30 -40.07
N LYS A 52 27.05 21.20 -39.26
CA LYS A 52 27.17 21.42 -37.81
C LYS A 52 27.48 20.11 -37.08
N PRO A 53 28.47 20.09 -36.17
CA PRO A 53 28.69 18.95 -35.28
C PRO A 53 27.43 18.64 -34.46
N PHE A 54 27.24 17.39 -34.08
CA PHE A 54 26.06 16.99 -33.31
C PHE A 54 25.93 17.71 -31.94
N GLU A 55 27.06 18.08 -31.35
CA GLU A 55 27.17 18.80 -30.07
C GLU A 55 26.61 20.23 -30.14
N GLU A 56 26.63 20.85 -31.33
CA GLU A 56 26.09 22.20 -31.58
C GLU A 56 24.61 22.19 -32.00
N LYS A 57 24.02 21.00 -32.21
CA LYS A 57 22.62 20.84 -32.59
C LYS A 57 21.75 20.67 -31.32
N VAL A 58 20.50 21.12 -31.42
CA VAL A 58 19.54 20.89 -30.35
C VAL A 58 19.23 19.36 -30.25
N PRO A 59 19.65 18.69 -29.17
CA PRO A 59 19.37 17.28 -29.01
C PRO A 59 17.86 17.06 -28.83
N MET A 60 17.39 15.92 -29.30
CA MET A 60 16.01 15.53 -29.27
C MET A 60 15.91 14.01 -29.04
N CYS A 61 14.92 13.58 -28.28
CA CYS A 61 14.45 12.21 -28.25
C CYS A 61 12.91 12.18 -28.21
N GLY A 62 12.30 11.06 -28.51
CA GLY A 62 10.85 10.96 -28.54
C GLY A 62 10.36 9.55 -28.23
N ILE A 63 9.13 9.48 -27.75
CA ILE A 63 8.42 8.24 -27.44
C ILE A 63 7.05 8.25 -28.12
N PRO A 64 6.50 7.10 -28.53
CA PRO A 64 5.14 7.03 -29.03
C PRO A 64 4.16 7.45 -27.92
N TYR A 65 3.20 8.33 -28.24
CA TYR A 65 2.28 8.86 -27.22
C TYR A 65 1.44 7.79 -26.54
N HIS A 66 1.06 6.74 -27.26
CA HIS A 66 0.26 5.62 -26.74
C HIS A 66 1.03 4.71 -25.77
N ALA A 67 2.37 4.82 -25.73
CA ALA A 67 3.23 4.08 -24.81
C ALA A 67 3.78 4.96 -23.67
N SER A 68 3.33 6.22 -23.56
CA SER A 68 3.89 7.22 -22.63
C SER A 68 3.83 6.78 -21.17
N ASP A 69 2.78 6.07 -20.76
CA ASP A 69 2.56 5.71 -19.35
C ASP A 69 3.71 4.88 -18.75
N ALA A 70 4.25 3.91 -19.52
CA ALA A 70 5.39 3.11 -19.08
C ALA A 70 6.67 3.94 -18.92
N TYR A 71 6.86 4.95 -19.76
CA TYR A 71 8.01 5.85 -19.67
C TYR A 71 7.85 6.87 -18.56
N ILE A 72 6.65 7.41 -18.38
CA ILE A 72 6.31 8.28 -17.24
C ILE A 72 6.56 7.53 -15.93
N ALA A 73 6.09 6.30 -15.79
CA ALA A 73 6.31 5.46 -14.61
C ALA A 73 7.80 5.34 -14.26
N ARG A 74 8.66 5.10 -15.24
CA ARG A 74 10.13 4.98 -15.04
C ARG A 74 10.76 6.29 -14.59
N LEU A 75 10.31 7.44 -15.11
CA LEU A 75 10.82 8.76 -14.68
C LEU A 75 10.33 9.12 -13.27
N ILE A 76 9.05 8.89 -12.98
CA ILE A 76 8.46 9.15 -11.66
C ILE A 76 9.13 8.30 -10.58
N ALA A 77 9.38 7.00 -10.85
CA ALA A 77 10.09 6.11 -9.93
C ALA A 77 11.52 6.59 -9.60
N LYS A 78 12.11 7.42 -10.46
CA LYS A 78 13.42 8.06 -10.25
C LYS A 78 13.31 9.48 -9.67
N GLY A 79 12.10 9.92 -9.28
CA GLY A 79 11.84 11.22 -8.66
C GLY A 79 11.73 12.42 -9.63
N TYR A 80 11.64 12.18 -10.94
CA TYR A 80 11.44 13.26 -11.92
C TYR A 80 9.96 13.66 -12.01
N LYS A 81 9.69 14.95 -12.26
CA LYS A 81 8.37 15.44 -12.66
C LYS A 81 8.24 15.41 -14.18
N VAL A 82 7.05 15.12 -14.70
CA VAL A 82 6.77 15.07 -16.14
C VAL A 82 5.59 15.98 -16.46
N ALA A 83 5.82 17.01 -17.28
CA ALA A 83 4.77 17.91 -17.78
C ALA A 83 4.25 17.39 -19.13
N ILE A 84 2.97 17.06 -19.20
CA ILE A 84 2.32 16.55 -20.41
C ILE A 84 1.71 17.73 -21.17
N CYS A 85 2.24 17.99 -22.36
CA CYS A 85 1.79 19.07 -23.22
C CYS A 85 1.06 18.48 -24.44
N GLU A 86 -0.24 18.76 -24.55
CA GLU A 86 -1.12 18.28 -25.61
C GLU A 86 -1.55 19.41 -26.56
N GLN A 87 -2.06 19.01 -27.71
CA GLN A 87 -2.68 19.91 -28.69
C GLN A 87 -4.08 20.30 -28.21
N THR A 88 -4.31 21.59 -28.04
CA THR A 88 -5.61 22.13 -27.55
C THR A 88 -6.56 22.50 -28.69
N GLN A 89 -6.06 22.52 -29.94
CA GLN A 89 -6.85 22.77 -31.15
C GLN A 89 -6.85 21.56 -32.07
N ASP A 90 -7.95 21.35 -32.80
CA ASP A 90 -8.03 20.34 -33.83
C ASP A 90 -7.09 20.70 -35.00
N PRO A 91 -6.12 19.85 -35.38
CA PRO A 91 -5.23 20.07 -36.50
C PRO A 91 -5.94 20.33 -37.80
N ALA A 92 -7.16 19.80 -38.01
CA ALA A 92 -7.94 19.97 -39.23
C ALA A 92 -8.51 21.40 -39.37
N THR A 93 -8.72 22.12 -38.26
CA THR A 93 -9.31 23.47 -38.26
C THR A 93 -8.29 24.57 -38.04
N ALA A 94 -7.05 24.23 -37.68
CA ALA A 94 -6.01 25.20 -37.36
C ALA A 94 -5.44 25.90 -38.61
N LYS A 95 -5.52 27.24 -38.68
CA LYS A 95 -4.85 28.05 -39.67
C LYS A 95 -3.41 28.37 -39.21
N GLY A 96 -2.52 27.36 -39.22
CA GLY A 96 -1.12 27.55 -38.83
C GLY A 96 -0.61 26.48 -37.85
N LEU A 97 0.24 26.90 -36.89
CA LEU A 97 0.73 26.03 -35.81
C LEU A 97 -0.41 25.80 -34.79
N VAL A 98 -0.71 24.54 -34.56
CA VAL A 98 -1.69 24.12 -33.56
C VAL A 98 -1.25 24.60 -32.17
N ASP A 99 -2.17 25.20 -31.41
CA ASP A 99 -1.92 25.59 -30.02
C ASP A 99 -1.74 24.38 -29.11
N ARG A 100 -0.82 24.51 -28.16
CA ARG A 100 -0.48 23.47 -27.20
C ARG A 100 -0.40 24.08 -25.81
N ASP A 101 -0.89 23.33 -24.83
CA ASP A 101 -0.80 23.70 -23.42
C ASP A 101 -0.50 22.46 -22.57
N ILE A 102 0.00 22.69 -21.33
CA ILE A 102 0.16 21.64 -20.35
C ILE A 102 -1.21 21.29 -19.81
N ILE A 103 -1.61 20.04 -20.03
CA ILE A 103 -2.87 19.50 -19.52
C ILE A 103 -2.70 18.90 -18.13
N ARG A 104 -1.48 18.49 -17.75
CA ARG A 104 -1.17 17.88 -16.45
C ARG A 104 0.34 17.86 -16.20
N VAL A 105 0.71 18.02 -14.92
CA VAL A 105 2.07 17.71 -14.43
C VAL A 105 2.00 16.49 -13.54
N VAL A 106 2.63 15.39 -13.96
CA VAL A 106 2.72 14.15 -13.18
C VAL A 106 3.93 14.25 -12.26
N THR A 107 3.69 14.03 -10.97
CA THR A 107 4.72 14.04 -9.93
C THR A 107 4.63 12.76 -9.09
N PRO A 108 5.62 12.41 -8.25
CA PRO A 108 5.58 11.18 -7.45
C PRO A 108 4.31 11.01 -6.61
N GLY A 109 3.78 12.11 -6.04
CA GLY A 109 2.57 12.09 -5.21
C GLY A 109 1.25 12.22 -5.96
N THR A 110 1.30 12.51 -7.29
CA THR A 110 0.09 12.78 -8.08
C THR A 110 -0.16 11.77 -9.20
N VAL A 111 0.41 10.58 -9.09
CA VAL A 111 0.20 9.46 -10.02
C VAL A 111 -1.19 8.87 -9.84
N ILE A 112 -1.88 8.61 -10.97
CA ILE A 112 -3.20 7.95 -11.02
C ILE A 112 -3.18 6.68 -11.88
N ASP A 113 -2.16 6.49 -12.70
CA ASP A 113 -2.07 5.35 -13.61
C ASP A 113 -1.72 4.06 -12.85
N ALA A 114 -2.53 3.02 -13.07
CA ALA A 114 -2.39 1.74 -12.36
C ALA A 114 -1.01 1.09 -12.56
N ALA A 115 -0.37 1.31 -13.72
CA ALA A 115 0.97 0.80 -14.00
C ALA A 115 2.07 1.38 -13.10
N CYS A 116 1.80 2.55 -12.47
CA CYS A 116 2.74 3.26 -11.61
C CYS A 116 2.45 3.07 -10.12
N LEU A 117 1.35 2.42 -9.76
CA LEU A 117 0.84 2.31 -8.40
C LEU A 117 0.86 0.87 -7.91
N GLU A 118 1.28 0.66 -6.66
CA GLU A 118 1.10 -0.63 -5.97
C GLU A 118 -0.38 -0.80 -5.58
N GLU A 119 -0.97 -1.96 -5.87
CA GLU A 119 -2.40 -2.22 -5.63
C GLU A 119 -2.79 -2.10 -4.15
N GLY A 120 -2.01 -2.70 -3.25
CA GLY A 120 -2.27 -2.74 -1.81
C GLY A 120 -1.70 -1.57 -1.00
N ARG A 121 -1.27 -0.47 -1.67
CA ARG A 121 -0.67 0.70 -1.02
C ARG A 121 -1.26 1.98 -1.58
N SER A 122 -1.55 2.94 -0.68
CA SER A 122 -1.93 4.31 -1.06
C SER A 122 -0.71 5.11 -1.51
N ASN A 123 -0.91 6.05 -2.43
CA ASN A 123 0.13 6.96 -2.92
C ASN A 123 -0.18 8.37 -2.44
N PHE A 124 0.39 8.76 -1.32
CA PHE A 124 0.08 10.04 -0.68
C PHE A 124 0.95 11.19 -1.18
N CYS A 125 0.30 12.31 -1.44
CA CYS A 125 0.90 13.65 -1.47
C CYS A 125 0.59 14.35 -0.15
N ALA A 126 1.62 14.91 0.53
CA ALA A 126 1.47 15.55 1.83
C ALA A 126 1.55 17.08 1.74
N GLY A 127 0.79 17.78 2.60
CA GLY A 127 0.92 19.20 2.86
C GLY A 127 1.40 19.43 4.30
N LEU A 128 2.49 20.18 4.48
CA LEU A 128 3.10 20.41 5.79
C LEU A 128 3.17 21.90 6.10
N TYR A 129 2.68 22.25 7.25
CA TYR A 129 2.83 23.58 7.83
C TYR A 129 3.49 23.48 9.22
N LEU A 130 4.51 24.27 9.47
CA LEU A 130 5.18 24.35 10.76
C LEU A 130 5.48 25.81 11.08
N ASP A 131 5.17 26.26 12.30
CA ASP A 131 5.62 27.53 12.85
C ASP A 131 6.03 27.36 14.32
N ASP A 132 6.30 28.46 15.03
CA ASP A 132 6.78 28.44 16.42
C ASP A 132 5.70 27.96 17.42
N THR A 133 4.43 27.88 17.03
CA THR A 133 3.30 27.60 17.92
C THR A 133 2.54 26.35 17.54
N CYS A 134 2.44 26.04 16.25
CA CYS A 134 1.61 24.95 15.75
C CYS A 134 2.24 24.23 14.55
N ALA A 135 1.74 23.03 14.27
CA ALA A 135 2.06 22.27 13.09
C ALA A 135 0.79 21.69 12.46
N GLY A 136 0.71 21.69 11.14
CA GLY A 136 -0.38 21.11 10.36
C GLY A 136 0.14 20.02 9.43
N PHE A 137 -0.61 18.94 9.38
CA PHE A 137 -0.33 17.80 8.51
C PHE A 137 -1.59 17.45 7.73
N SER A 138 -1.46 17.36 6.43
CA SER A 138 -2.51 16.86 5.54
C SER A 138 -1.91 15.91 4.51
N VAL A 139 -2.65 14.89 4.13
CA VAL A 139 -2.29 13.96 3.05
C VAL A 139 -3.50 13.67 2.18
N CYS A 140 -3.25 13.53 0.88
CA CYS A 140 -4.26 13.13 -0.10
C CYS A 140 -3.71 12.03 -1.00
N ASP A 141 -4.46 10.94 -1.14
CA ASP A 141 -4.24 9.96 -2.22
C ASP A 141 -5.17 10.33 -3.39
N ILE A 142 -4.60 10.99 -4.37
CA ILE A 142 -5.34 11.49 -5.52
C ILE A 142 -5.94 10.37 -6.39
N SER A 143 -5.40 9.16 -6.31
CA SER A 143 -5.93 8.01 -7.07
C SER A 143 -7.24 7.46 -6.50
N THR A 144 -7.47 7.65 -5.19
CA THR A 144 -8.65 7.16 -4.46
C THR A 144 -9.56 8.28 -3.95
N GLY A 145 -9.04 9.51 -3.85
CA GLY A 145 -9.73 10.68 -3.32
C GLY A 145 -9.72 10.82 -1.80
N LYS A 146 -9.07 9.90 -1.07
CA LYS A 146 -9.01 9.93 0.40
C LYS A 146 -8.08 11.02 0.90
N THR A 147 -8.58 11.86 1.81
CA THR A 147 -7.82 12.96 2.41
C THR A 147 -7.87 12.88 3.92
N HIS A 148 -6.70 12.91 4.56
CA HIS A 148 -6.59 12.94 6.02
C HIS A 148 -5.91 14.23 6.45
N VAL A 149 -6.35 14.81 7.58
CA VAL A 149 -5.78 16.04 8.11
C VAL A 149 -5.76 16.04 9.64
N THR A 150 -4.70 16.58 10.21
CA THR A 150 -4.55 16.79 11.65
C THR A 150 -3.69 18.01 11.93
N ALA A 151 -3.69 18.48 13.18
CA ALA A 151 -2.88 19.61 13.61
C ALA A 151 -2.43 19.46 15.06
N PHE A 152 -1.25 19.95 15.36
CA PHE A 152 -0.58 19.85 16.65
C PHE A 152 -0.25 21.23 17.20
N GLN A 153 -0.22 21.36 18.53
CA GLN A 153 0.19 22.58 19.25
C GLN A 153 1.17 22.18 20.36
N GLY A 154 1.95 23.15 20.81
CA GLY A 154 2.89 22.95 21.93
C GLY A 154 4.31 22.62 21.50
N PRO A 155 5.19 22.30 22.47
CA PRO A 155 6.63 22.08 22.22
C PRO A 155 6.91 20.89 21.33
N ASP A 156 6.14 19.81 21.47
CA ASP A 156 6.36 18.51 20.79
C ASP A 156 5.72 18.41 19.39
N ARG A 157 5.15 19.53 18.87
CA ARG A 157 4.45 19.59 17.58
C ARG A 157 5.27 19.07 16.39
N ALA A 158 6.60 19.30 16.40
CA ALA A 158 7.48 18.83 15.34
C ALA A 158 7.67 17.31 15.40
N GLU A 159 7.75 16.73 16.61
CA GLU A 159 7.86 15.29 16.81
C GLU A 159 6.58 14.57 16.37
N HIS A 160 5.41 15.09 16.73
CA HIS A 160 4.14 14.57 16.24
C HIS A 160 4.04 14.61 14.72
N LEU A 161 4.55 15.67 14.08
CA LEU A 161 4.60 15.77 12.62
C LEU A 161 5.52 14.68 12.01
N LEU A 162 6.68 14.41 12.64
CA LEU A 162 7.58 13.33 12.21
C LEU A 162 6.91 11.96 12.31
N ASN A 163 6.15 11.70 13.37
CA ASN A 163 5.42 10.45 13.57
C ASN A 163 4.33 10.25 12.49
N GLU A 164 3.59 11.30 12.14
CA GLU A 164 2.60 11.22 11.04
C GLU A 164 3.25 11.00 9.67
N LEU A 165 4.35 11.69 9.38
CA LEU A 165 5.11 11.45 8.16
C LEU A 165 5.59 10.00 8.05
N GLY A 166 6.09 9.46 9.14
CA GLY A 166 6.48 8.06 9.19
C GLY A 166 5.32 7.09 8.97
N ARG A 167 4.13 7.48 9.43
CA ARG A 167 2.90 6.68 9.30
C ARG A 167 2.39 6.64 7.88
N PHE A 168 2.25 7.78 7.22
CA PHE A 168 1.70 7.87 5.87
C PHE A 168 2.75 7.61 4.79
N SER A 169 4.05 7.81 5.10
CA SER A 169 5.16 7.62 4.17
C SER A 169 4.87 8.21 2.77
N PRO A 170 4.62 9.54 2.67
CA PRO A 170 4.19 10.15 1.43
C PRO A 170 5.29 10.05 0.36
N ALA A 171 4.88 9.89 -0.90
CA ALA A 171 5.78 9.91 -2.05
C ALA A 171 6.25 11.34 -2.38
N GLU A 172 5.42 12.33 -2.02
CA GLU A 172 5.69 13.75 -2.24
C GLU A 172 5.16 14.60 -1.09
N ALA A 173 5.84 15.69 -0.76
CA ALA A 173 5.43 16.62 0.28
C ALA A 173 5.63 18.07 -0.15
N VAL A 174 4.58 18.89 -0.03
CA VAL A 174 4.66 20.34 -0.15
C VAL A 174 4.82 20.96 1.23
N VAL A 175 5.81 21.81 1.40
CA VAL A 175 6.22 22.32 2.71
C VAL A 175 6.33 23.84 2.74
N ASN A 176 5.99 24.47 3.89
CA ASN A 176 6.23 25.89 4.09
C ASN A 176 7.72 26.16 4.38
N PRO A 177 8.20 27.41 4.30
CA PRO A 177 9.60 27.76 4.51
C PRO A 177 10.18 27.31 5.87
N ALA A 178 9.38 27.35 6.94
CA ALA A 178 9.86 26.93 8.27
C ALA A 178 10.00 25.41 8.37
N ALA A 179 9.06 24.64 7.84
CA ALA A 179 9.16 23.19 7.74
C ALA A 179 10.37 22.77 6.88
N TYR A 180 10.65 23.50 5.78
CA TYR A 180 11.83 23.27 4.95
C TYR A 180 13.15 23.54 5.66
N GLN A 181 13.18 24.40 6.66
CA GLN A 181 14.37 24.69 7.48
C GLN A 181 14.55 23.72 8.68
N CYS A 182 13.54 22.90 8.98
CA CYS A 182 13.60 21.93 10.05
C CYS A 182 14.44 20.71 9.61
N GLY A 183 15.71 20.64 10.04
CA GLY A 183 16.66 19.59 9.66
C GLY A 183 16.16 18.16 9.88
N PRO A 184 15.63 17.81 11.08
CA PRO A 184 15.09 16.47 11.33
C PRO A 184 13.97 16.08 10.38
N LEU A 185 13.10 17.03 10.01
CA LEU A 185 11.96 16.81 9.13
C LEU A 185 12.43 16.54 7.68
N LEU A 186 13.40 17.32 7.19
CA LEU A 186 13.98 17.11 5.86
C LEU A 186 14.73 15.78 5.76
N SER A 187 15.54 15.46 6.77
CA SER A 187 16.26 14.18 6.79
C SER A 187 15.30 12.99 6.79
N LEU A 188 14.20 13.05 7.56
CA LEU A 188 13.18 12.00 7.50
C LEU A 188 12.58 11.87 6.09
N LEU A 189 12.16 12.99 5.49
CA LEU A 189 11.51 12.98 4.18
C LEU A 189 12.46 12.49 3.08
N GLN A 190 13.65 13.06 2.97
CA GLN A 190 14.55 12.83 1.85
C GLN A 190 15.39 11.56 2.03
N ASP A 191 16.01 11.36 3.21
CA ASP A 191 17.00 10.30 3.41
C ASP A 191 16.34 8.96 3.79
N LYS A 192 15.27 8.99 4.60
CA LYS A 192 14.62 7.77 5.10
C LYS A 192 13.39 7.35 4.30
N LEU A 193 12.54 8.30 3.90
CA LEU A 193 11.31 8.03 3.16
C LEU A 193 11.47 8.16 1.64
N HIS A 194 12.59 8.73 1.16
CA HIS A 194 12.83 9.03 -0.26
C HIS A 194 11.71 9.85 -0.89
N CYS A 195 11.09 10.73 -0.09
CA CYS A 195 9.98 11.58 -0.46
C CYS A 195 10.48 12.77 -1.30
N HIS A 196 9.78 13.08 -2.38
CA HIS A 196 10.05 14.30 -3.14
C HIS A 196 9.53 15.52 -2.36
N VAL A 197 10.39 16.51 -2.07
CA VAL A 197 10.00 17.66 -1.26
C VAL A 197 9.94 18.93 -2.11
N GLU A 198 8.76 19.54 -2.18
CA GLU A 198 8.51 20.81 -2.88
C GLU A 198 8.35 21.94 -1.87
N ARG A 199 9.22 22.95 -1.96
CA ARG A 199 9.14 24.14 -1.11
C ARG A 199 8.20 25.17 -1.72
N LEU A 200 7.06 25.41 -1.06
CA LEU A 200 6.16 26.47 -1.47
C LEU A 200 6.53 27.82 -0.82
N SER A 201 6.19 28.93 -1.50
CA SER A 201 6.37 30.27 -0.95
C SER A 201 5.42 30.52 0.23
N ALA A 202 5.80 31.40 1.17
CA ALA A 202 4.96 31.75 2.33
C ALA A 202 3.58 32.30 1.93
N GLY A 203 3.46 32.93 0.77
CA GLY A 203 2.20 33.43 0.23
C GLY A 203 1.15 32.37 -0.06
N ARG A 204 1.54 31.09 -0.17
CA ARG A 204 0.62 29.96 -0.36
C ARG A 204 -0.06 29.51 0.93
N PHE A 205 0.42 29.96 2.07
CA PHE A 205 -0.10 29.59 3.40
C PHE A 205 -0.87 30.76 4.02
N GLN A 206 -1.83 31.31 3.29
CA GLN A 206 -2.73 32.36 3.79
C GLN A 206 -4.04 31.76 4.29
N LEU A 207 -4.41 32.02 5.54
CA LEU A 207 -5.55 31.38 6.19
C LEU A 207 -6.86 31.58 5.44
N GLN A 208 -7.17 32.80 5.03
CA GLN A 208 -8.43 33.10 4.32
C GLN A 208 -8.54 32.36 2.99
N GLU A 209 -7.43 32.27 2.24
CA GLU A 209 -7.39 31.54 0.96
C GLU A 209 -7.47 30.03 1.19
N ALA A 210 -6.75 29.52 2.19
CA ALA A 210 -6.79 28.11 2.58
C ALA A 210 -8.20 27.68 2.99
N GLU A 211 -8.86 28.42 3.86
CA GLU A 211 -10.24 28.14 4.27
C GLU A 211 -11.21 28.19 3.08
N ARG A 212 -11.04 29.16 2.16
CA ARG A 212 -11.85 29.23 0.94
C ARG A 212 -11.64 28.00 0.06
N THR A 213 -10.40 27.60 -0.16
CA THR A 213 -10.05 26.43 -1.00
C THR A 213 -10.64 25.15 -0.40
N VAL A 214 -10.47 24.94 0.91
CA VAL A 214 -11.03 23.79 1.62
C VAL A 214 -12.56 23.77 1.53
N ARG A 215 -13.20 24.91 1.72
CA ARG A 215 -14.66 25.05 1.64
C ARG A 215 -15.20 24.81 0.23
N THR A 216 -14.48 25.26 -0.78
CA THR A 216 -14.84 25.03 -2.18
C THR A 216 -14.73 23.55 -2.54
N GLN A 217 -13.72 22.83 -2.01
CA GLN A 217 -13.49 21.43 -2.30
C GLN A 217 -14.45 20.49 -1.55
N PHE A 218 -14.60 20.67 -0.24
CA PHE A 218 -15.32 19.72 0.64
C PHE A 218 -16.68 20.20 1.13
N GLY A 219 -17.07 21.45 0.81
CA GLY A 219 -18.29 22.08 1.31
C GLY A 219 -18.16 22.65 2.72
N ASP A 220 -19.21 23.37 3.15
CA ASP A 220 -19.22 24.08 4.44
C ASP A 220 -19.24 23.15 5.65
N GLU A 221 -19.91 22.00 5.56
CA GLU A 221 -20.03 21.04 6.67
C GLU A 221 -18.67 20.39 6.98
N ALA A 222 -17.99 19.84 5.98
CA ALA A 222 -16.69 19.21 6.16
C ALA A 222 -15.61 20.22 6.57
N ALA A 223 -15.58 21.40 5.96
CA ALA A 223 -14.68 22.49 6.33
C ALA A 223 -14.94 22.96 7.78
N GLY A 224 -16.20 22.95 8.24
CA GLY A 224 -16.57 23.29 9.61
C GLY A 224 -16.08 22.32 10.69
N ARG A 225 -15.65 21.13 10.32
CA ARG A 225 -15.05 20.13 11.23
C ARG A 225 -13.61 20.46 11.60
N LEU A 226 -12.92 21.29 10.81
CA LEU A 226 -11.56 21.72 11.12
C LEU A 226 -11.52 22.59 12.39
N PRO A 227 -10.47 22.48 13.22
CA PRO A 227 -10.41 23.20 14.50
C PRO A 227 -10.23 24.70 14.29
N LYS A 228 -11.17 25.49 14.75
CA LYS A 228 -11.09 26.95 14.69
C LYS A 228 -9.93 27.55 15.53
N GLY A 229 -9.51 26.85 16.57
CA GLY A 229 -8.41 27.24 17.46
C GLY A 229 -7.01 26.89 16.97
N ASN A 230 -6.89 26.09 15.90
CA ASN A 230 -5.60 25.71 15.32
C ASN A 230 -5.65 25.85 13.79
N PRO A 231 -5.17 26.97 13.24
CA PRO A 231 -5.25 27.22 11.80
C PRO A 231 -4.33 26.31 10.96
N ALA A 232 -3.38 25.63 11.58
CA ALA A 232 -2.37 24.83 10.86
C ALA A 232 -2.99 23.71 10.02
N ALA A 233 -4.12 23.12 10.45
CA ALA A 233 -4.87 22.13 9.69
C ALA A 233 -5.36 22.71 8.34
N ALA A 234 -6.01 23.89 8.41
CA ALA A 234 -6.50 24.57 7.21
C ALA A 234 -5.35 25.04 6.30
N LEU A 235 -4.25 25.55 6.90
CA LEU A 235 -3.08 26.02 6.16
C LEU A 235 -2.38 24.90 5.41
N SER A 236 -2.15 23.75 6.05
CA SER A 236 -1.53 22.59 5.40
C SER A 236 -2.40 22.01 4.29
N LEU A 237 -3.71 21.85 4.56
CA LEU A 237 -4.66 21.29 3.60
C LEU A 237 -4.91 22.24 2.42
N GLY A 238 -5.08 23.55 2.67
CA GLY A 238 -5.27 24.54 1.62
C GLY A 238 -4.08 24.65 0.67
N ALA A 239 -2.85 24.60 1.20
CA ALA A 239 -1.63 24.58 0.39
C ALA A 239 -1.51 23.30 -0.45
N LEU A 240 -1.84 22.15 0.13
CA LEU A 240 -1.88 20.86 -0.59
C LEU A 240 -2.90 20.89 -1.73
N LEU A 241 -4.13 21.29 -1.47
CA LEU A 241 -5.18 21.39 -2.50
C LEU A 241 -4.79 22.36 -3.61
N GLY A 242 -4.22 23.53 -3.26
CA GLY A 242 -3.73 24.49 -4.24
C GLY A 242 -2.67 23.87 -5.16
N TYR A 243 -1.74 23.12 -4.61
CA TYR A 243 -0.72 22.39 -5.37
C TYR A 243 -1.33 21.31 -6.28
N LEU A 244 -2.30 20.55 -5.77
CA LEU A 244 -2.99 19.51 -6.55
C LEU A 244 -3.78 20.12 -7.71
N HIS A 245 -4.49 21.23 -7.51
CA HIS A 245 -5.20 21.92 -8.60
C HIS A 245 -4.23 22.45 -9.68
N GLU A 246 -3.09 22.99 -9.29
CA GLU A 246 -2.09 23.51 -10.23
C GLU A 246 -1.43 22.41 -11.06
N THR A 247 -1.13 21.28 -10.46
CA THR A 247 -0.47 20.16 -11.14
C THR A 247 -1.43 19.36 -12.00
N GLN A 248 -2.67 19.16 -11.55
CA GLN A 248 -3.63 18.34 -12.27
C GLN A 248 -4.42 19.10 -13.32
N LYS A 249 -4.66 20.40 -13.14
CA LYS A 249 -5.43 21.25 -14.05
C LYS A 249 -6.81 20.74 -14.45
N THR A 250 -7.34 19.77 -13.70
CA THR A 250 -8.64 19.13 -13.90
C THR A 250 -9.45 19.20 -12.60
N ASP A 251 -10.74 18.90 -12.70
CA ASP A 251 -11.64 18.84 -11.56
C ASP A 251 -11.24 17.69 -10.61
N LEU A 252 -11.19 17.96 -9.31
CA LEU A 252 -10.87 17.01 -8.25
C LEU A 252 -12.11 16.52 -7.50
N ARG A 253 -13.29 16.44 -8.15
CA ARG A 253 -14.59 16.08 -7.52
C ARG A 253 -14.56 14.76 -6.75
N HIS A 254 -13.70 13.81 -7.12
CA HIS A 254 -13.56 12.55 -6.42
C HIS A 254 -12.77 12.69 -5.11
N VAL A 255 -12.12 13.83 -4.87
CA VAL A 255 -11.48 14.16 -3.58
C VAL A 255 -12.55 14.85 -2.72
N ASP A 256 -13.47 14.08 -2.16
CA ASP A 256 -14.62 14.52 -1.38
C ASP A 256 -14.65 13.98 0.05
N ASP A 257 -13.81 12.98 0.36
CA ASP A 257 -13.69 12.40 1.70
C ASP A 257 -12.60 13.14 2.51
N LEU A 258 -13.03 13.90 3.52
CA LEU A 258 -12.16 14.61 4.44
C LEU A 258 -12.24 14.01 5.85
N ASP A 259 -11.22 13.23 6.22
CA ASP A 259 -11.04 12.69 7.56
C ASP A 259 -10.16 13.62 8.41
N TYR A 260 -10.81 14.48 9.21
CA TYR A 260 -10.13 15.22 10.28
C TYR A 260 -10.06 14.36 11.54
N TYR A 261 -8.86 14.06 12.00
CA TYR A 261 -8.65 13.30 13.23
C TYR A 261 -7.81 14.08 14.25
N GLN A 262 -8.06 13.78 15.52
CA GLN A 262 -7.37 14.42 16.64
C GLN A 262 -6.38 13.42 17.27
N GLN A 263 -5.39 13.98 17.94
CA GLN A 263 -4.47 13.22 18.79
C GLN A 263 -5.29 12.44 19.85
N GLY A 264 -4.91 11.19 20.12
CA GLY A 264 -5.62 10.34 21.09
C GLY A 264 -6.86 9.59 20.55
N GLN A 265 -7.19 9.68 19.26
CA GLN A 265 -8.20 8.82 18.64
C GLN A 265 -7.67 7.43 18.26
N PHE A 266 -6.37 7.35 17.96
CA PHE A 266 -5.69 6.13 17.57
C PHE A 266 -4.44 5.92 18.43
N MET A 267 -4.02 4.66 18.57
CA MET A 267 -2.76 4.31 19.18
C MET A 267 -1.61 4.98 18.44
N GLU A 268 -0.73 5.63 19.17
CA GLU A 268 0.48 6.21 18.59
C GLU A 268 1.57 5.15 18.46
N LEU A 269 2.12 5.04 17.27
CA LEU A 269 3.22 4.15 16.91
C LEU A 269 4.31 4.99 16.23
N ASP A 270 5.46 5.09 16.86
CA ASP A 270 6.61 5.75 16.25
C ASP A 270 7.21 4.91 15.12
N LEU A 271 8.10 5.50 14.33
CA LEU A 271 8.80 4.84 13.24
C LEU A 271 9.60 3.62 13.72
N THR A 272 10.20 3.73 14.90
CA THR A 272 11.05 2.71 15.50
C THR A 272 10.21 1.48 15.88
N ALA A 273 9.06 1.70 16.53
CA ALA A 273 8.14 0.62 16.88
C ALA A 273 7.60 -0.10 15.64
N ARG A 274 7.19 0.65 14.60
CA ARG A 274 6.71 0.06 13.33
C ARG A 274 7.74 -0.83 12.66
N ARG A 275 9.00 -0.35 12.59
CA ARG A 275 10.13 -1.09 12.04
C ARG A 275 10.47 -2.32 12.88
N ASN A 276 10.64 -2.15 14.19
CA ASN A 276 11.07 -3.21 15.09
C ASN A 276 10.02 -4.33 15.21
N LEU A 277 8.73 -3.99 15.10
CA LEU A 277 7.63 -4.95 15.11
C LEU A 277 7.33 -5.52 13.72
N GLU A 278 7.99 -5.03 12.66
CA GLU A 278 7.81 -5.48 11.27
C GLU A 278 6.33 -5.53 10.88
N LEU A 279 5.61 -4.41 11.09
CA LEU A 279 4.16 -4.38 10.92
C LEU A 279 3.73 -4.57 9.46
N THR A 280 4.34 -3.84 8.54
CA THR A 280 3.95 -3.82 7.11
C THR A 280 5.00 -4.39 6.17
N GLU A 281 6.26 -4.38 6.59
CA GLU A 281 7.41 -4.89 5.83
C GLU A 281 8.51 -5.38 6.79
N THR A 282 9.40 -6.25 6.29
CA THR A 282 10.53 -6.77 7.07
C THR A 282 11.68 -5.76 7.14
N LEU A 283 12.45 -5.81 8.22
CA LEU A 283 13.59 -4.90 8.46
C LEU A 283 14.67 -4.99 7.37
N ARG A 284 15.01 -6.22 6.95
CA ARG A 284 16.15 -6.47 6.05
C ARG A 284 15.82 -6.35 4.57
N SER A 285 14.80 -7.08 4.11
CA SER A 285 14.47 -7.18 2.69
C SER A 285 13.45 -6.15 2.23
N LYS A 286 12.80 -5.41 3.16
CA LYS A 286 11.71 -4.48 2.84
C LYS A 286 10.54 -5.12 2.11
N GLU A 287 10.33 -6.42 2.32
CA GLU A 287 9.26 -7.18 1.71
C GLU A 287 8.07 -7.31 2.66
N LYS A 288 6.87 -7.40 2.07
CA LYS A 288 5.64 -7.71 2.81
C LYS A 288 5.68 -9.09 3.46
N LYS A 289 6.26 -10.10 2.77
CA LYS A 289 6.36 -11.47 3.28
C LYS A 289 7.25 -11.52 4.52
N GLY A 290 6.71 -12.03 5.63
CA GLY A 290 7.37 -12.06 6.93
C GLY A 290 6.99 -10.91 7.85
N SER A 291 6.11 -9.98 7.43
CA SER A 291 5.52 -8.93 8.28
C SER A 291 4.20 -9.38 8.92
N LEU A 292 3.69 -8.61 9.89
CA LEU A 292 2.36 -8.85 10.47
C LEU A 292 1.25 -8.69 9.41
N LEU A 293 1.36 -7.67 8.56
CA LEU A 293 0.42 -7.46 7.44
C LEU A 293 0.33 -8.68 6.53
N TRP A 294 1.46 -9.34 6.21
CA TRP A 294 1.44 -10.55 5.38
C TRP A 294 0.65 -11.69 6.00
N VAL A 295 0.68 -11.82 7.33
CA VAL A 295 -0.10 -12.85 8.04
C VAL A 295 -1.59 -12.55 7.95
N LEU A 296 -1.97 -11.29 8.20
CA LEU A 296 -3.36 -10.85 8.34
C LEU A 296 -4.05 -10.60 6.99
N ASP A 297 -3.29 -10.22 5.97
CA ASP A 297 -3.83 -9.83 4.67
C ASP A 297 -4.12 -11.05 3.78
N LYS A 298 -5.38 -11.42 3.78
CA LYS A 298 -6.01 -12.38 2.87
C LYS A 298 -7.17 -11.72 2.12
N THR A 299 -7.14 -10.39 2.04
CA THR A 299 -8.13 -9.61 1.28
C THR A 299 -8.16 -10.03 -0.18
N ARG A 300 -9.29 -9.85 -0.81
CA ARG A 300 -9.56 -10.22 -2.21
C ARG A 300 -9.61 -9.02 -3.14
N THR A 301 -9.76 -7.83 -2.57
CA THR A 301 -9.83 -6.56 -3.30
C THR A 301 -8.64 -5.67 -2.97
N PRO A 302 -8.12 -4.88 -3.93
CA PRO A 302 -7.07 -3.89 -3.65
C PRO A 302 -7.49 -2.86 -2.60
N MET A 303 -8.75 -2.48 -2.58
CA MET A 303 -9.35 -1.54 -1.61
C MET A 303 -9.29 -2.11 -0.19
N GLY A 304 -9.66 -3.39 -0.01
CA GLY A 304 -9.53 -4.10 1.26
C GLY A 304 -8.08 -4.19 1.74
N GLY A 305 -7.14 -4.47 0.84
CA GLY A 305 -5.71 -4.49 1.16
C GLY A 305 -5.19 -3.15 1.68
N ARG A 306 -5.58 -2.04 1.05
CA ARG A 306 -5.24 -0.67 1.52
C ARG A 306 -5.87 -0.36 2.86
N LEU A 307 -7.13 -0.72 3.05
CA LEU A 307 -7.85 -0.48 4.30
C LEU A 307 -7.25 -1.28 5.46
N LEU A 308 -6.93 -2.56 5.26
CA LEU A 308 -6.32 -3.40 6.30
C LEU A 308 -4.93 -2.88 6.72
N ARG A 309 -4.12 -2.41 5.76
CA ARG A 309 -2.87 -1.71 6.05
C ARG A 309 -3.12 -0.47 6.90
N SER A 310 -4.07 0.35 6.53
CA SER A 310 -4.46 1.55 7.29
C SER A 310 -4.91 1.20 8.71
N TRP A 311 -5.69 0.13 8.91
CA TRP A 311 -6.09 -0.31 10.24
C TRP A 311 -4.90 -0.71 11.11
N LEU A 312 -3.93 -1.40 10.53
CA LEU A 312 -2.71 -1.81 11.24
C LEU A 312 -1.82 -0.63 11.62
N GLU A 313 -1.79 0.40 10.77
CA GLU A 313 -1.06 1.65 11.02
C GLU A 313 -1.80 2.61 11.97
N ARG A 314 -3.11 2.38 12.22
CA ARG A 314 -4.00 3.21 13.06
C ARG A 314 -4.85 2.35 14.01
N PRO A 315 -4.26 1.61 14.98
CA PRO A 315 -5.03 0.82 15.93
C PRO A 315 -5.95 1.72 16.75
N LEU A 316 -7.14 1.23 17.06
CA LEU A 316 -8.19 1.98 17.74
C LEU A 316 -7.92 2.09 19.25
N LEU A 317 -8.36 3.18 19.88
CA LEU A 317 -8.37 3.36 21.33
C LEU A 317 -9.78 3.21 21.92
N SER A 318 -10.82 3.28 21.11
CA SER A 318 -12.21 3.13 21.57
C SER A 318 -12.56 1.65 21.74
N VAL A 319 -12.81 1.21 22.98
CA VAL A 319 -13.28 -0.15 23.31
C VAL A 319 -14.53 -0.51 22.51
N THR A 320 -15.48 0.42 22.38
CA THR A 320 -16.72 0.20 21.63
C THR A 320 -16.45 -0.08 20.15
N ALA A 321 -15.57 0.70 19.51
CA ALA A 321 -15.23 0.52 18.10
C ALA A 321 -14.46 -0.79 17.86
N ILE A 322 -13.54 -1.15 18.77
CA ILE A 322 -12.80 -2.42 18.74
C ILE A 322 -13.77 -3.60 18.89
N THR A 323 -14.63 -3.57 19.90
CA THR A 323 -15.60 -4.65 20.17
C THR A 323 -16.59 -4.82 19.02
N ARG A 324 -17.04 -3.70 18.41
CA ARG A 324 -17.92 -3.74 17.24
C ARG A 324 -17.25 -4.43 16.05
N ARG A 325 -15.96 -4.16 15.82
CA ARG A 325 -15.20 -4.80 14.74
C ARG A 325 -14.90 -6.26 15.03
N SER A 326 -14.44 -6.60 16.24
CA SER A 326 -14.17 -7.99 16.63
C SER A 326 -15.43 -8.86 16.68
N ALA A 327 -16.58 -8.28 17.03
CA ALA A 327 -17.86 -8.98 16.96
C ALA A 327 -18.25 -9.33 15.52
N ALA A 328 -18.02 -8.43 14.56
CA ALA A 328 -18.24 -8.71 13.14
C ALA A 328 -17.30 -9.81 12.61
N VAL A 329 -16.03 -9.80 13.04
CA VAL A 329 -15.10 -10.90 12.75
C VAL A 329 -15.62 -12.21 13.34
N GLY A 330 -16.13 -12.20 14.58
CA GLY A 330 -16.71 -13.36 15.25
C GLY A 330 -17.91 -13.94 14.48
N GLN A 331 -18.82 -13.09 14.04
CA GLN A 331 -19.95 -13.52 13.20
C GLN A 331 -19.49 -14.27 11.95
N LEU A 332 -18.44 -13.78 11.25
CA LEU A 332 -17.88 -14.44 10.07
C LEU A 332 -17.08 -15.71 10.41
N VAL A 333 -16.50 -15.81 11.61
CA VAL A 333 -15.85 -17.05 12.10
C VAL A 333 -16.89 -18.14 12.29
N ASP A 334 -18.03 -17.81 12.90
CA ASP A 334 -19.12 -18.77 13.21
C ASP A 334 -19.88 -19.22 11.95
N HIS A 335 -19.95 -18.37 10.90
CA HIS A 335 -20.68 -18.63 9.64
C HIS A 335 -19.72 -18.98 8.49
N THR A 336 -19.09 -20.15 8.56
CA THR A 336 -18.05 -20.58 7.62
C THR A 336 -18.49 -20.55 6.15
N MET A 337 -19.70 -21.04 5.83
CA MET A 337 -20.22 -21.06 4.45
C MET A 337 -20.31 -19.64 3.89
N VAL A 338 -20.96 -18.74 4.62
CA VAL A 338 -21.12 -17.33 4.20
C VAL A 338 -19.75 -16.64 4.02
N ARG A 339 -18.80 -16.90 4.94
CA ARG A 339 -17.45 -16.35 4.83
C ARG A 339 -16.74 -16.78 3.54
N GLU A 340 -16.75 -18.08 3.22
CA GLU A 340 -16.08 -18.60 2.03
C GLU A 340 -16.74 -18.10 0.72
N GLU A 341 -18.08 -18.07 0.68
CA GLU A 341 -18.84 -17.53 -0.46
C GLU A 341 -18.61 -16.01 -0.60
N LEU A 342 -18.57 -15.27 0.50
CA LEU A 342 -18.24 -13.84 0.48
C LEU A 342 -16.82 -13.59 -0.05
N ALA A 343 -15.83 -14.39 0.37
CA ALA A 343 -14.48 -14.31 -0.15
C ALA A 343 -14.41 -14.57 -1.66
N LEU A 344 -15.21 -15.50 -2.18
CA LEU A 344 -15.32 -15.77 -3.62
C LEU A 344 -16.01 -14.63 -4.37
N ALA A 345 -17.11 -14.08 -3.85
CA ALA A 345 -17.80 -12.95 -4.44
C ALA A 345 -16.89 -11.71 -4.54
N LEU A 346 -16.14 -11.42 -3.47
CA LEU A 346 -15.19 -10.31 -3.41
C LEU A 346 -14.01 -10.48 -4.39
N SER A 347 -13.55 -11.70 -4.67
CA SER A 347 -12.40 -11.95 -5.56
C SER A 347 -12.60 -11.47 -7.00
N GLY A 348 -13.82 -11.16 -7.40
CA GLY A 348 -14.12 -10.64 -8.73
C GLY A 348 -14.36 -9.13 -8.77
N ILE A 349 -14.22 -8.44 -7.63
CA ILE A 349 -14.39 -7.00 -7.55
C ILE A 349 -13.03 -6.31 -7.73
N GLY A 350 -12.90 -5.56 -8.83
CA GLY A 350 -11.73 -4.75 -9.13
C GLY A 350 -11.61 -3.50 -8.25
N ASP A 351 -10.61 -2.67 -8.52
CA ASP A 351 -10.33 -1.45 -7.76
C ASP A 351 -11.30 -0.31 -8.13
N MET A 352 -12.48 -0.32 -7.54
CA MET A 352 -13.53 0.67 -7.80
C MET A 352 -13.08 2.10 -7.43
N GLU A 353 -12.30 2.28 -6.34
CA GLU A 353 -11.80 3.58 -5.93
C GLU A 353 -10.92 4.21 -7.01
N ARG A 354 -9.92 3.48 -7.53
CA ARG A 354 -9.01 3.99 -8.56
C ARG A 354 -9.67 4.11 -9.94
N LEU A 355 -10.61 3.23 -10.27
CA LEU A 355 -11.38 3.34 -11.51
C LEU A 355 -12.22 4.60 -11.55
N VAL A 356 -12.87 4.96 -10.46
CA VAL A 356 -13.65 6.21 -10.34
C VAL A 356 -12.74 7.43 -10.48
N GLY A 357 -11.58 7.45 -9.82
CA GLY A 357 -10.60 8.51 -9.98
C GLY A 357 -10.23 8.72 -11.46
N ARG A 358 -9.92 7.65 -12.21
CA ARG A 358 -9.60 7.73 -13.65
C ARG A 358 -10.79 8.22 -14.51
N ILE A 359 -12.01 7.88 -14.14
CA ILE A 359 -13.23 8.37 -14.83
C ILE A 359 -13.35 9.88 -14.67
N VAL A 360 -13.17 10.41 -13.44
CA VAL A 360 -13.23 11.86 -13.16
C VAL A 360 -12.12 12.61 -13.89
N TYR A 361 -10.90 12.07 -13.88
CA TYR A 361 -9.77 12.64 -14.63
C TYR A 361 -9.93 12.57 -16.15
N GLY A 362 -10.91 11.83 -16.66
CA GLY A 362 -11.09 11.64 -18.09
C GLY A 362 -10.04 10.74 -18.76
N THR A 363 -9.22 10.04 -17.98
CA THR A 363 -8.19 9.10 -18.49
C THR A 363 -8.70 7.67 -18.62
N ALA A 364 -9.85 7.34 -18.02
CA ALA A 364 -10.47 6.03 -18.16
C ALA A 364 -10.84 5.72 -19.61
N GLY A 365 -10.41 4.55 -20.10
CA GLY A 365 -10.81 3.98 -21.37
C GLY A 365 -12.07 3.13 -21.27
N GLY A 366 -12.53 2.59 -22.41
CA GLY A 366 -13.71 1.70 -22.46
C GLY A 366 -13.55 0.49 -21.55
N ARG A 367 -12.36 -0.13 -21.51
CA ARG A 367 -12.06 -1.29 -20.65
C ARG A 367 -12.16 -0.97 -19.17
N ASP A 368 -11.77 0.24 -18.75
CA ASP A 368 -11.86 0.65 -17.35
C ASP A 368 -13.32 0.81 -16.90
N VAL A 369 -14.15 1.39 -17.76
CA VAL A 369 -15.58 1.56 -17.47
C VAL A 369 -16.30 0.20 -17.44
N VAL A 370 -15.94 -0.72 -18.34
CA VAL A 370 -16.45 -2.10 -18.31
C VAL A 370 -15.93 -2.86 -17.08
N ALA A 371 -14.69 -2.65 -16.65
CA ALA A 371 -14.18 -3.23 -15.41
C ALA A 371 -14.95 -2.74 -14.19
N LEU A 372 -15.32 -1.44 -14.15
CA LEU A 372 -16.19 -0.90 -13.11
C LEU A 372 -17.58 -1.54 -13.15
N LYS A 373 -18.20 -1.68 -14.34
CA LYS A 373 -19.48 -2.40 -14.51
C LYS A 373 -19.41 -3.82 -13.95
N ASN A 374 -18.35 -4.56 -14.30
CA ASN A 374 -18.18 -5.96 -13.86
C ASN A 374 -17.98 -6.07 -12.35
N ALA A 375 -17.32 -5.09 -11.72
CA ALA A 375 -17.21 -4.99 -10.27
C ALA A 375 -18.58 -4.73 -9.63
N MET A 376 -19.34 -3.75 -10.13
CA MET A 376 -20.68 -3.40 -9.63
C MET A 376 -21.69 -4.53 -9.82
N ALA A 377 -21.63 -5.28 -10.91
CA ALA A 377 -22.51 -6.41 -11.18
C ALA A 377 -22.42 -7.54 -10.12
N ARG A 378 -21.38 -7.56 -9.29
CA ARG A 378 -21.23 -8.52 -8.18
C ARG A 378 -21.83 -8.02 -6.86
N LEU A 379 -22.11 -6.74 -6.73
CA LEU A 379 -22.60 -6.13 -5.49
C LEU A 379 -23.94 -6.70 -4.99
N PRO A 380 -24.94 -7.03 -5.84
CA PRO A 380 -26.16 -7.65 -5.38
C PRO A 380 -25.92 -8.95 -4.63
N HIS A 381 -25.01 -9.81 -5.11
CA HIS A 381 -24.65 -11.06 -4.44
C HIS A 381 -23.89 -10.82 -3.13
N VAL A 382 -22.97 -9.85 -3.08
CA VAL A 382 -22.32 -9.45 -1.83
C VAL A 382 -23.34 -8.96 -0.80
N LYS A 383 -24.30 -8.14 -1.22
CA LYS A 383 -25.40 -7.66 -0.37
C LYS A 383 -26.25 -8.80 0.17
N GLU A 384 -26.61 -9.76 -0.68
CA GLU A 384 -27.37 -10.96 -0.30
C GLU A 384 -26.65 -11.74 0.82
N LEU A 385 -25.33 -12.00 0.64
CA LEU A 385 -24.51 -12.70 1.63
C LEU A 385 -24.41 -11.95 2.96
N LEU A 386 -24.22 -10.62 2.91
CA LEU A 386 -24.18 -9.78 4.10
C LEU A 386 -25.54 -9.68 4.80
N SER A 387 -26.64 -9.83 4.07
CA SER A 387 -28.03 -9.82 4.62
C SER A 387 -28.36 -11.04 5.48
N ALA A 388 -27.49 -12.06 5.51
CA ALA A 388 -27.54 -13.12 6.50
C ALA A 388 -27.31 -12.61 7.96
N PHE A 389 -26.77 -11.39 8.09
CA PHE A 389 -26.52 -10.75 9.38
C PHE A 389 -27.46 -9.55 9.56
N ASP A 390 -28.40 -9.67 10.51
CA ASP A 390 -29.42 -8.63 10.75
C ASP A 390 -28.96 -7.51 11.69
N ARG A 391 -27.85 -7.71 12.41
CA ARG A 391 -27.35 -6.80 13.46
C ARG A 391 -25.83 -6.59 13.41
N GLY A 392 -25.41 -5.49 14.04
CA GLY A 392 -24.00 -5.14 14.17
C GLY A 392 -23.43 -4.59 12.86
N ARG A 393 -22.09 -4.61 12.74
CA ARG A 393 -21.43 -3.97 11.61
C ARG A 393 -21.72 -4.62 10.28
N LEU A 394 -21.85 -5.95 10.23
CA LEU A 394 -22.19 -6.65 9.00
C LEU A 394 -23.59 -6.33 8.50
N GLY A 395 -24.58 -6.21 9.42
CA GLY A 395 -25.94 -5.78 9.06
C GLY A 395 -26.00 -4.34 8.52
N GLU A 396 -25.13 -3.45 9.00
CA GLU A 396 -25.02 -2.10 8.43
C GLU A 396 -24.36 -2.15 7.03
N LEU A 397 -23.32 -2.97 6.84
CA LEU A 397 -22.69 -3.16 5.54
C LEU A 397 -23.64 -3.81 4.52
N ALA A 398 -24.62 -4.60 4.97
CA ALA A 398 -25.68 -5.12 4.12
C ALA A 398 -26.59 -4.05 3.48
N GLN A 399 -26.55 -2.80 3.98
CA GLN A 399 -27.28 -1.67 3.42
C GLN A 399 -26.55 -0.99 2.25
N LEU A 400 -25.44 -1.56 1.77
CA LEU A 400 -24.67 -0.99 0.66
C LEU A 400 -25.56 -0.77 -0.58
N ASP A 401 -25.25 0.27 -1.33
CA ASP A 401 -25.89 0.56 -2.63
C ASP A 401 -25.33 -0.39 -3.70
N THR A 402 -26.19 -1.12 -4.37
CA THR A 402 -25.78 -2.10 -5.40
C THR A 402 -25.45 -1.48 -6.75
N LEU A 403 -25.73 -0.19 -6.96
CA LEU A 403 -25.40 0.57 -8.17
C LEU A 403 -25.93 -0.08 -9.47
N GLU A 404 -27.06 -0.77 -9.39
CA GLU A 404 -27.64 -1.49 -10.54
C GLU A 404 -28.00 -0.55 -11.69
N ASP A 405 -28.50 0.65 -11.37
CA ASP A 405 -28.79 1.72 -12.34
C ASP A 405 -27.56 2.09 -13.18
N LEU A 406 -26.40 2.20 -12.54
CA LEU A 406 -25.14 2.51 -13.22
C LEU A 406 -24.60 1.31 -13.99
N THR A 407 -24.77 0.11 -13.45
CA THR A 407 -24.40 -1.13 -14.13
C THR A 407 -25.20 -1.28 -15.43
N ASP A 408 -26.50 -1.04 -15.40
CA ASP A 408 -27.39 -1.06 -16.56
C ASP A 408 -27.06 0.05 -17.57
N LEU A 409 -26.77 1.26 -17.09
CA LEU A 409 -26.38 2.38 -17.93
C LEU A 409 -25.14 2.00 -18.77
N ILE A 410 -24.07 1.53 -18.12
CA ILE A 410 -22.83 1.13 -18.79
C ILE A 410 -23.10 -0.05 -19.73
N GLY A 411 -23.85 -1.04 -19.28
CA GLY A 411 -24.17 -2.24 -20.07
C GLY A 411 -25.00 -1.97 -21.33
N ARG A 412 -25.86 -0.96 -21.32
CA ARG A 412 -26.60 -0.50 -22.50
C ARG A 412 -25.71 0.32 -23.44
N THR A 413 -24.74 1.08 -22.91
CA THR A 413 -23.95 2.01 -23.71
C THR A 413 -22.73 1.34 -24.34
N LEU A 414 -22.01 0.49 -23.62
CA LEU A 414 -20.73 -0.11 -24.06
C LEU A 414 -20.88 -1.59 -24.41
N CYS A 415 -20.10 -2.03 -25.41
CA CYS A 415 -19.91 -3.45 -25.68
C CYS A 415 -19.12 -4.11 -24.53
N ASP A 416 -19.22 -5.45 -24.42
CA ASP A 416 -18.62 -6.17 -23.28
C ASP A 416 -17.08 -6.31 -23.40
N ASP A 417 -16.50 -6.24 -24.58
CA ASP A 417 -15.06 -6.27 -24.84
C ASP A 417 -14.67 -5.08 -25.74
N PRO A 418 -14.55 -3.87 -25.19
CA PRO A 418 -14.15 -2.70 -25.96
C PRO A 418 -12.67 -2.78 -26.37
N PRO A 419 -12.29 -2.16 -27.50
CA PRO A 419 -10.90 -2.09 -27.95
C PRO A 419 -10.02 -1.37 -26.92
N PHE A 420 -8.70 -1.49 -27.09
CA PHE A 420 -7.73 -0.87 -26.17
C PHE A 420 -7.85 0.66 -26.19
N SER A 421 -8.02 1.25 -27.36
CA SER A 421 -8.15 2.70 -27.53
C SER A 421 -9.55 3.09 -28.00
N VAL A 422 -10.16 4.05 -27.34
CA VAL A 422 -11.44 4.65 -27.78
C VAL A 422 -11.39 5.27 -29.18
N ARG A 423 -10.18 5.49 -29.72
CA ARG A 423 -9.98 5.98 -31.10
C ARG A 423 -10.09 4.88 -32.15
N GLU A 424 -10.08 3.61 -31.76
CA GLU A 424 -10.26 2.48 -32.68
C GLU A 424 -11.71 2.32 -33.11
N GLY A 425 -12.66 2.93 -32.40
CA GLY A 425 -14.09 2.81 -32.65
C GLY A 425 -14.66 1.45 -32.20
N GLU A 426 -15.92 1.20 -32.54
CA GLU A 426 -16.65 -0.06 -32.30
C GLU A 426 -16.79 -0.44 -30.80
N PHE A 427 -16.83 0.52 -29.91
CA PHE A 427 -16.99 0.27 -28.48
C PHE A 427 -18.38 0.64 -27.93
N ILE A 428 -19.19 1.41 -28.65
CA ILE A 428 -20.59 1.64 -28.31
C ILE A 428 -21.43 0.39 -28.73
N ARG A 429 -22.34 -0.02 -27.86
CA ARG A 429 -23.20 -1.19 -28.10
C ARG A 429 -24.14 -0.94 -29.25
N GLU A 430 -24.34 -1.95 -30.09
CA GLU A 430 -25.34 -1.94 -31.15
C GLU A 430 -26.76 -1.77 -30.56
N GLY A 431 -27.55 -0.89 -31.16
CA GLY A 431 -28.90 -0.54 -30.70
C GLY A 431 -28.94 0.59 -29.67
N PHE A 432 -27.78 1.14 -29.24
CA PHE A 432 -27.76 2.25 -28.29
C PHE A 432 -28.06 3.60 -28.95
N ASP A 433 -27.43 3.88 -30.09
CA ASP A 433 -27.63 5.12 -30.85
C ASP A 433 -27.92 4.83 -32.33
N PRO A 434 -29.09 5.25 -32.84
CA PRO A 434 -29.48 4.95 -34.23
C PRO A 434 -28.53 5.51 -35.30
N GLU A 435 -27.87 6.64 -35.03
CA GLU A 435 -26.97 7.26 -36.01
C GLU A 435 -25.60 6.52 -36.04
N VAL A 436 -25.12 6.02 -34.88
CA VAL A 436 -23.95 5.12 -34.85
C VAL A 436 -24.21 3.87 -35.64
N ASP A 437 -25.39 3.22 -35.44
CA ASP A 437 -25.77 2.00 -36.15
C ASP A 437 -25.92 2.23 -37.65
N ARG A 438 -26.52 3.36 -38.05
CA ARG A 438 -26.61 3.77 -39.46
C ARG A 438 -25.25 3.96 -40.12
N LEU A 439 -24.33 4.68 -39.44
CA LEU A 439 -23.00 4.92 -39.96
C LEU A 439 -22.16 3.62 -40.04
N ARG A 440 -22.24 2.76 -39.04
CA ARG A 440 -21.64 1.41 -39.09
C ARG A 440 -22.20 0.56 -40.22
N GLY A 441 -23.52 0.65 -40.47
CA GLY A 441 -24.18 -0.02 -41.58
C GLY A 441 -23.58 0.39 -42.93
N ILE A 442 -23.26 1.67 -43.13
CA ILE A 442 -22.57 2.18 -44.32
C ILE A 442 -21.13 1.59 -44.40
N LEU A 443 -20.39 1.55 -43.30
CA LEU A 443 -19.01 1.03 -43.27
C LEU A 443 -18.96 -0.48 -43.56
N HIS A 444 -19.81 -1.27 -42.94
CA HIS A 444 -19.89 -2.73 -43.15
C HIS A 444 -20.49 -3.06 -44.50
N GLY A 445 -21.53 -2.33 -44.91
CA GLY A 445 -22.16 -2.45 -46.23
C GLY A 445 -21.21 -2.03 -47.36
N GLY A 446 -20.32 -1.08 -47.11
CA GLY A 446 -19.36 -0.61 -48.11
C GLY A 446 -18.46 -1.70 -48.71
N LYS A 447 -18.05 -2.70 -47.93
CA LYS A 447 -17.34 -3.89 -48.46
C LYS A 447 -18.19 -4.74 -49.39
N GLY A 448 -19.46 -4.91 -49.09
CA GLY A 448 -20.40 -5.60 -49.96
C GLY A 448 -20.70 -4.81 -51.25
N ILE A 449 -20.85 -3.49 -51.14
CA ILE A 449 -21.05 -2.57 -52.29
C ILE A 449 -19.80 -2.58 -53.17
N ILE A 450 -18.60 -2.55 -52.62
CA ILE A 450 -17.36 -2.65 -53.41
C ILE A 450 -17.25 -3.99 -54.11
N ALA A 451 -17.62 -5.10 -53.48
CA ALA A 451 -17.62 -6.41 -54.10
C ALA A 451 -18.67 -6.53 -55.21
N SER A 452 -19.88 -5.95 -55.02
CA SER A 452 -20.90 -5.89 -56.06
C SER A 452 -20.51 -4.95 -57.19
N MET A 453 -19.87 -3.81 -56.91
CA MET A 453 -19.32 -2.91 -57.90
C MET A 453 -18.20 -3.58 -58.73
N GLU A 454 -17.32 -4.36 -58.08
CA GLU A 454 -16.31 -5.16 -58.76
C GLU A 454 -16.92 -6.17 -59.72
N ALA A 455 -18.00 -6.85 -59.30
CA ALA A 455 -18.70 -7.79 -60.14
C ALA A 455 -19.39 -7.11 -61.32
N ALA A 456 -20.09 -5.99 -61.06
CA ALA A 456 -20.75 -5.20 -62.09
C ALA A 456 -19.74 -4.62 -63.12
N GLU A 457 -18.61 -4.11 -62.68
CA GLU A 457 -17.59 -3.59 -63.57
C GLU A 457 -16.88 -4.70 -64.38
N LYS A 458 -16.73 -5.92 -63.83
CA LYS A 458 -16.24 -7.09 -64.58
C LYS A 458 -17.24 -7.49 -65.69
N GLU A 459 -18.54 -7.46 -65.41
CA GLU A 459 -19.60 -7.77 -66.35
C GLU A 459 -19.63 -6.68 -67.45
N LYS A 460 -19.63 -5.41 -67.10
CA LYS A 460 -19.70 -4.27 -68.00
C LYS A 460 -18.48 -4.17 -68.92
N THR A 461 -17.29 -4.42 -68.44
CA THR A 461 -16.02 -4.30 -69.17
C THR A 461 -15.58 -5.62 -69.86
N GLY A 462 -16.07 -6.75 -69.41
CA GLY A 462 -15.62 -8.10 -69.85
C GLY A 462 -14.27 -8.51 -69.27
N ILE A 463 -13.65 -7.66 -68.43
CA ILE A 463 -12.29 -7.87 -67.87
C ILE A 463 -12.38 -8.74 -66.66
N ARG A 464 -12.16 -10.05 -66.76
CA ARG A 464 -12.26 -11.02 -65.67
C ARG A 464 -11.24 -10.86 -64.58
N THR A 465 -10.08 -10.25 -64.85
CA THR A 465 -8.98 -10.01 -63.91
C THR A 465 -9.09 -8.70 -63.17
N LEU A 466 -10.09 -7.85 -63.45
CA LEU A 466 -10.35 -6.61 -62.77
C LEU A 466 -10.52 -6.86 -61.25
N LYS A 467 -9.88 -6.07 -60.44
CA LYS A 467 -9.99 -6.08 -58.96
C LYS A 467 -10.09 -4.65 -58.44
N ILE A 468 -10.95 -4.45 -57.45
CA ILE A 468 -10.96 -3.20 -56.68
C ILE A 468 -10.13 -3.40 -55.43
N GLY A 469 -9.10 -2.53 -55.29
CA GLY A 469 -8.17 -2.52 -54.13
C GLY A 469 -8.15 -1.17 -53.44
N TYR A 470 -7.57 -1.14 -52.23
CA TYR A 470 -7.38 0.09 -51.47
C TYR A 470 -5.88 0.31 -51.17
N ASN A 471 -5.46 1.58 -51.29
CA ASN A 471 -4.10 2.00 -50.92
C ASN A 471 -4.17 3.32 -50.13
N LYS A 472 -3.48 3.38 -48.98
CA LYS A 472 -3.46 4.58 -48.11
C LYS A 472 -3.08 5.90 -48.81
N VAL A 473 -2.32 5.84 -49.91
CA VAL A 473 -1.85 7.03 -50.66
C VAL A 473 -2.84 7.45 -51.72
N PHE A 474 -3.49 6.49 -52.41
CA PHE A 474 -4.31 6.75 -53.58
C PHE A 474 -5.82 6.44 -53.39
N GLY A 475 -6.18 5.92 -52.22
CA GLY A 475 -7.57 5.50 -51.96
C GLY A 475 -7.96 4.19 -52.64
N TYR A 476 -9.24 4.04 -52.93
CA TYR A 476 -9.77 2.91 -53.71
C TYR A 476 -9.40 3.04 -55.20
N TYR A 477 -9.02 1.94 -55.82
CA TYR A 477 -8.62 1.89 -57.24
C TYR A 477 -9.09 0.59 -57.86
N ILE A 478 -9.29 0.64 -59.19
CA ILE A 478 -9.56 -0.52 -60.04
C ILE A 478 -8.22 -0.94 -60.68
N GLU A 479 -7.76 -2.16 -60.40
CA GLU A 479 -6.54 -2.70 -60.97
C GLU A 479 -6.89 -3.61 -62.16
N VAL A 480 -6.29 -3.28 -63.33
CA VAL A 480 -6.45 -4.05 -64.57
C VAL A 480 -5.08 -4.51 -65.03
N SER A 481 -4.92 -5.78 -65.34
CA SER A 481 -3.68 -6.36 -65.86
C SER A 481 -3.39 -5.86 -67.30
N ASN A 482 -2.12 -5.74 -67.65
CA ASN A 482 -1.65 -5.21 -68.91
C ASN A 482 -2.25 -5.94 -70.12
N SER A 483 -2.68 -7.20 -70.02
CA SER A 483 -3.33 -8.00 -71.04
C SER A 483 -4.71 -7.49 -71.50
N PHE A 484 -5.36 -6.63 -70.70
CA PHE A 484 -6.71 -6.13 -70.94
C PHE A 484 -6.74 -4.59 -70.99
N LYS A 485 -5.60 -3.96 -71.14
CA LYS A 485 -5.45 -2.49 -71.15
C LYS A 485 -6.31 -1.81 -72.29
N ASP A 486 -6.42 -2.43 -73.43
CA ASP A 486 -7.16 -1.89 -74.57
C ASP A 486 -8.71 -2.05 -74.49
N GLN A 487 -9.18 -2.76 -73.45
CA GLN A 487 -10.60 -2.96 -73.15
C GLN A 487 -11.09 -2.02 -72.03
N VAL A 488 -10.22 -1.16 -71.49
CA VAL A 488 -10.59 -0.24 -70.39
C VAL A 488 -11.44 0.89 -70.98
N PRO A 489 -12.63 1.19 -70.44
CA PRO A 489 -13.48 2.29 -70.85
C PRO A 489 -12.80 3.64 -70.76
N GLU A 490 -13.11 4.59 -71.65
CA GLU A 490 -12.61 5.97 -71.62
C GLU A 490 -13.03 6.73 -70.34
N THR A 491 -14.03 6.29 -69.63
CA THR A 491 -14.51 6.84 -68.36
C THR A 491 -13.57 6.55 -67.18
N TYR A 492 -12.63 5.61 -67.34
CA TYR A 492 -11.66 5.28 -66.29
C TYR A 492 -10.47 6.28 -66.35
N ILE A 493 -10.23 6.91 -65.23
CA ILE A 493 -9.11 7.87 -65.05
C ILE A 493 -7.89 7.09 -64.53
N ARG A 494 -6.83 7.03 -65.31
CA ARG A 494 -5.59 6.35 -64.91
C ARG A 494 -4.87 7.12 -63.80
N LYS A 495 -4.50 6.44 -62.75
CA LYS A 495 -3.77 6.99 -61.58
C LYS A 495 -2.33 6.51 -61.49
N GLN A 496 -2.08 5.22 -61.77
CA GLN A 496 -0.76 4.63 -61.57
C GLN A 496 -0.52 3.50 -62.60
N THR A 497 0.70 3.45 -63.14
CA THR A 497 1.16 2.35 -63.99
C THR A 497 2.07 1.45 -63.18
N LEU A 498 1.81 0.15 -63.13
CA LEU A 498 2.60 -0.89 -62.49
C LEU A 498 3.29 -1.77 -63.50
N VAL A 499 4.23 -2.58 -63.09
CA VAL A 499 4.95 -3.53 -63.97
C VAL A 499 3.97 -4.53 -64.64
N ASN A 500 2.93 -4.99 -63.92
CA ASN A 500 2.01 -6.04 -64.37
C ASN A 500 0.59 -5.54 -64.66
N GLY A 501 0.30 -4.23 -64.56
CA GLY A 501 -1.06 -3.68 -64.68
C GLY A 501 -1.11 -2.17 -64.54
N GLU A 502 -2.31 -1.62 -64.66
CA GLU A 502 -2.57 -0.21 -64.47
C GLU A 502 -3.70 -0.05 -63.43
N ARG A 503 -3.64 1.06 -62.66
CA ARG A 503 -4.65 1.40 -61.67
C ARG A 503 -5.44 2.61 -62.14
N TYR A 504 -6.77 2.44 -62.03
CA TYR A 504 -7.76 3.42 -62.48
C TYR A 504 -8.68 3.82 -61.36
N ILE A 505 -9.37 4.95 -61.52
CA ILE A 505 -10.50 5.37 -60.67
C ILE A 505 -11.68 5.74 -61.54
N THR A 506 -12.90 5.54 -61.01
CA THR A 506 -14.16 6.05 -61.59
C THR A 506 -14.78 7.08 -60.66
N GLN A 507 -15.67 7.93 -61.16
CA GLN A 507 -16.38 8.89 -60.36
C GLN A 507 -17.23 8.17 -59.26
N GLU A 508 -17.92 7.10 -59.61
CA GLU A 508 -18.72 6.28 -58.71
C GLU A 508 -17.89 5.69 -57.56
N LEU A 509 -16.67 5.19 -57.86
CA LEU A 509 -15.77 4.67 -56.84
C LEU A 509 -15.26 5.77 -55.91
N LYS A 510 -15.07 6.98 -56.46
CA LYS A 510 -14.63 8.14 -55.69
C LYS A 510 -15.71 8.68 -54.77
N ASP A 511 -16.96 8.69 -55.21
CA ASP A 511 -18.09 9.11 -54.40
C ASP A 511 -18.33 8.13 -53.27
N LEU A 512 -18.27 6.81 -53.55
CA LEU A 512 -18.36 5.74 -52.54
C LEU A 512 -17.19 5.84 -51.53
N GLU A 513 -15.96 6.13 -51.98
CA GLU A 513 -14.81 6.37 -51.09
C GLU A 513 -15.06 7.53 -50.13
N HIS A 514 -15.58 8.64 -50.66
CA HIS A 514 -15.92 9.83 -49.86
C HIS A 514 -16.95 9.51 -48.80
N ASP A 515 -17.98 8.75 -49.14
CA ASP A 515 -19.05 8.34 -48.22
C ASP A 515 -18.50 7.40 -47.11
N ILE A 516 -17.65 6.44 -47.45
CA ILE A 516 -17.04 5.53 -46.49
C ILE A 516 -16.10 6.27 -45.53
N LEU A 517 -15.21 7.13 -46.06
CA LEU A 517 -14.26 7.88 -45.23
C LEU A 517 -14.96 8.87 -44.32
N SER A 518 -15.95 9.61 -44.86
CA SER A 518 -16.74 10.56 -44.05
C SER A 518 -17.58 9.84 -42.99
N ALA A 519 -18.11 8.64 -43.28
CA ALA A 519 -18.81 7.84 -42.28
C ALA A 519 -17.87 7.32 -41.19
N SER A 520 -16.64 6.91 -41.53
CA SER A 520 -15.62 6.47 -40.58
C SER A 520 -15.21 7.57 -39.57
N ASP A 521 -14.94 8.76 -40.06
CA ASP A 521 -14.60 9.89 -39.20
C ASP A 521 -15.76 10.32 -38.29
N ARG A 522 -17.00 10.34 -38.87
CA ARG A 522 -18.19 10.72 -38.12
C ARG A 522 -18.57 9.69 -37.06
N VAL A 523 -18.47 8.38 -37.33
CA VAL A 523 -18.81 7.35 -36.33
C VAL A 523 -17.81 7.41 -35.17
N SER A 524 -16.51 7.55 -35.44
CA SER A 524 -15.48 7.67 -34.39
C SER A 524 -15.68 8.91 -33.52
N ALA A 525 -16.01 10.06 -34.11
CA ALA A 525 -16.31 11.28 -33.38
C ALA A 525 -17.57 11.15 -32.51
N LEU A 526 -18.65 10.57 -33.05
CA LEU A 526 -19.93 10.38 -32.36
C LEU A 526 -19.77 9.38 -31.20
N GLU A 527 -19.09 8.25 -31.42
CA GLU A 527 -18.80 7.28 -30.38
C GLU A 527 -17.98 7.91 -29.22
N TYR A 528 -16.99 8.72 -29.54
CA TYR A 528 -16.20 9.43 -28.54
C TYR A 528 -17.05 10.45 -27.75
N GLU A 529 -17.97 11.17 -28.43
CA GLU A 529 -18.91 12.08 -27.76
C GLU A 529 -19.84 11.33 -26.78
N LEU A 530 -20.43 10.22 -27.23
CA LEU A 530 -21.30 9.37 -26.40
C LEU A 530 -20.54 8.82 -25.18
N PHE A 531 -19.31 8.39 -25.38
CA PHE A 531 -18.44 7.93 -24.29
C PHE A 531 -18.11 9.04 -23.30
N THR A 532 -17.86 10.23 -23.80
CA THR A 532 -17.58 11.40 -22.95
C THR A 532 -18.79 11.78 -22.10
N ARG A 533 -19.99 11.71 -22.66
CA ARG A 533 -21.26 11.89 -21.93
C ARG A 533 -21.44 10.82 -20.85
N LEU A 534 -21.17 9.55 -21.16
CA LEU A 534 -21.22 8.47 -20.18
C LEU A 534 -20.26 8.73 -19.02
N ARG A 535 -19.01 9.12 -19.28
CA ARG A 535 -18.04 9.47 -18.23
C ARG A 535 -18.50 10.63 -17.36
N GLN A 536 -19.07 11.67 -17.95
CA GLN A 536 -19.63 12.82 -17.23
C GLN A 536 -20.79 12.41 -16.32
N GLU A 537 -21.68 11.54 -16.79
CA GLU A 537 -22.80 11.02 -15.99
C GLU A 537 -22.29 10.18 -14.81
N LEU A 538 -21.35 9.26 -15.04
CA LEU A 538 -20.70 8.48 -13.98
C LEU A 538 -19.99 9.37 -12.96
N SER A 539 -19.34 10.46 -13.41
CA SER A 539 -18.72 11.45 -12.53
C SER A 539 -19.72 12.16 -11.60
N GLY A 540 -21.00 12.23 -11.96
CA GLY A 540 -22.06 12.74 -11.08
C GLY A 540 -22.43 11.79 -9.92
N HIS A 541 -22.00 10.53 -9.98
CA HIS A 541 -22.31 9.49 -8.99
C HIS A 541 -21.11 9.03 -8.16
N VAL A 542 -20.01 9.79 -8.17
CA VAL A 542 -18.74 9.43 -7.50
C VAL A 542 -18.94 9.08 -6.03
N ALA A 543 -19.64 9.92 -5.26
CA ALA A 543 -19.86 9.71 -3.82
C ALA A 543 -20.59 8.38 -3.52
N ARG A 544 -21.58 7.98 -4.36
CA ARG A 544 -22.27 6.69 -4.22
C ARG A 544 -21.30 5.51 -4.44
N ILE A 545 -20.49 5.60 -5.50
CA ILE A 545 -19.53 4.54 -5.85
C ILE A 545 -18.46 4.43 -4.78
N GLN A 546 -17.93 5.55 -4.27
CA GLN A 546 -16.92 5.56 -3.19
C GLN A 546 -17.48 5.02 -1.87
N ALA A 547 -18.71 5.39 -1.49
CA ALA A 547 -19.36 4.84 -0.30
C ALA A 547 -19.53 3.32 -0.39
N THR A 548 -19.94 2.82 -1.55
CA THR A 548 -20.05 1.36 -1.79
C THR A 548 -18.68 0.68 -1.80
N ALA A 549 -17.68 1.29 -2.43
CA ALA A 549 -16.30 0.79 -2.43
C ALA A 549 -15.72 0.68 -1.01
N ALA A 550 -16.00 1.67 -0.15
CA ALA A 550 -15.61 1.65 1.26
C ALA A 550 -16.28 0.51 2.05
N ALA A 551 -17.59 0.28 1.81
CA ALA A 551 -18.32 -0.82 2.42
C ALA A 551 -17.77 -2.20 1.99
N VAL A 552 -17.46 -2.36 0.71
CA VAL A 552 -16.82 -3.56 0.15
C VAL A 552 -15.44 -3.78 0.76
N ALA A 553 -14.61 -2.73 0.85
CA ALA A 553 -13.28 -2.80 1.45
C ALA A 553 -13.33 -3.24 2.92
N GLU A 554 -14.30 -2.73 3.70
CA GLU A 554 -14.48 -3.12 5.09
C GLU A 554 -14.96 -4.56 5.22
N ALA A 555 -15.92 -4.98 4.41
CA ALA A 555 -16.38 -6.38 4.38
C ALA A 555 -15.23 -7.35 4.05
N ASP A 556 -14.35 -6.98 3.11
CA ASP A 556 -13.18 -7.75 2.72
C ASP A 556 -12.14 -7.84 3.85
N CYS A 557 -11.88 -6.73 4.57
CA CYS A 557 -11.01 -6.73 5.75
C CYS A 557 -11.53 -7.66 6.84
N LEU A 558 -12.83 -7.58 7.18
CA LEU A 558 -13.45 -8.41 8.19
C LEU A 558 -13.41 -9.90 7.80
N CYS A 559 -13.67 -10.19 6.54
CA CYS A 559 -13.57 -11.54 5.95
C CYS A 559 -12.13 -12.08 6.03
N SER A 560 -11.14 -11.26 5.70
CA SER A 560 -9.72 -11.58 5.80
C SER A 560 -9.31 -11.94 7.23
N LEU A 561 -9.67 -11.10 8.20
CA LEU A 561 -9.37 -11.33 9.63
C LEU A 561 -10.04 -12.60 10.14
N ALA A 562 -11.28 -12.86 9.74
CA ALA A 562 -12.01 -14.09 10.11
C ALA A 562 -11.38 -15.34 9.48
N ALA A 563 -10.99 -15.29 8.22
CA ALA A 563 -10.31 -16.40 7.55
C ALA A 563 -8.97 -16.75 8.22
N VAL A 564 -8.18 -15.72 8.58
CA VAL A 564 -6.92 -15.89 9.31
C VAL A 564 -7.15 -16.48 10.70
N ALA A 565 -8.18 -16.01 11.42
CA ALA A 565 -8.53 -16.49 12.76
C ALA A 565 -8.88 -17.98 12.75
N VAL A 566 -9.71 -18.42 11.81
CA VAL A 566 -10.08 -19.85 11.67
C VAL A 566 -8.88 -20.69 11.26
N LYS A 567 -8.15 -20.26 10.23
CA LYS A 567 -6.99 -21.02 9.72
C LYS A 567 -5.92 -21.27 10.78
N ASN A 568 -5.64 -20.27 11.64
CA ASN A 568 -4.55 -20.30 12.59
C ASN A 568 -5.02 -20.53 14.04
N ASN A 569 -6.30 -20.83 14.23
CA ASN A 569 -6.89 -21.08 15.56
C ASN A 569 -6.62 -19.94 16.55
N TYR A 570 -7.05 -18.71 16.19
CA TYR A 570 -6.97 -17.52 17.02
C TYR A 570 -8.24 -17.37 17.88
N CYS A 571 -8.11 -16.76 19.05
CA CYS A 571 -9.25 -16.49 19.95
C CYS A 571 -9.69 -15.02 19.87
N CYS A 572 -10.96 -14.75 20.14
CA CYS A 572 -11.48 -13.41 20.34
C CYS A 572 -10.96 -12.84 21.66
N PRO A 573 -10.18 -11.74 21.67
CA PRO A 573 -9.73 -11.12 22.91
C PRO A 573 -10.87 -10.33 23.57
N ALA A 574 -10.95 -10.37 24.91
CA ALA A 574 -11.73 -9.40 25.66
C ALA A 574 -10.94 -8.10 25.77
N VAL A 575 -11.49 -7.01 25.25
CA VAL A 575 -10.84 -5.68 25.28
C VAL A 575 -11.61 -4.77 26.24
N ASP A 576 -10.89 -4.11 27.17
CA ASP A 576 -11.48 -3.25 28.20
C ASP A 576 -10.55 -2.07 28.59
N GLU A 577 -11.00 -1.26 29.52
CA GLU A 577 -10.22 -0.10 30.05
C GLU A 577 -9.42 -0.43 31.31
N SER A 578 -9.33 -1.70 31.72
CA SER A 578 -8.67 -2.13 32.97
C SER A 578 -7.16 -1.87 32.98
N GLY A 579 -6.53 -1.69 31.83
CA GLY A 579 -5.09 -1.59 31.69
C GLY A 579 -4.33 -2.90 31.92
N VAL A 580 -5.03 -4.03 32.12
CA VAL A 580 -4.42 -5.36 32.32
C VAL A 580 -4.12 -6.01 30.98
N ILE A 581 -2.95 -6.62 30.83
CA ILE A 581 -2.59 -7.50 29.71
C ILE A 581 -2.49 -8.92 30.27
N GLU A 582 -3.43 -9.77 29.91
CA GLU A 582 -3.47 -11.18 30.30
C GLU A 582 -3.63 -12.05 29.05
N ILE A 583 -2.66 -12.91 28.79
CA ILE A 583 -2.60 -13.76 27.61
C ILE A 583 -2.27 -15.18 28.07
N HIS A 584 -3.14 -16.12 27.72
CA HIS A 584 -2.93 -17.53 27.97
C HIS A 584 -2.49 -18.26 26.72
N GLN A 585 -1.37 -18.96 26.76
CA GLN A 585 -0.79 -19.72 25.66
C GLN A 585 -0.65 -18.89 24.38
N GLY A 586 -0.08 -17.67 24.52
CA GLY A 586 0.19 -16.78 23.41
C GLY A 586 1.26 -17.33 22.47
N ARG A 587 1.09 -17.09 21.18
CA ARG A 587 1.98 -17.52 20.09
C ARG A 587 2.38 -16.32 19.25
N HIS A 588 3.53 -16.38 18.59
CA HIS A 588 3.98 -15.29 17.74
C HIS A 588 3.41 -15.45 16.31
N PRO A 589 2.52 -14.55 15.84
CA PRO A 589 1.77 -14.74 14.59
C PRO A 589 2.68 -14.93 13.37
N VAL A 590 3.75 -14.14 13.28
CA VAL A 590 4.65 -14.17 12.11
C VAL A 590 5.59 -15.38 12.16
N VAL A 591 6.19 -15.68 13.32
CA VAL A 591 7.12 -16.82 13.46
C VAL A 591 6.39 -18.15 13.21
N GLU A 592 5.16 -18.28 13.71
CA GLU A 592 4.32 -19.45 13.48
C GLU A 592 3.99 -19.60 11.98
N ALA A 593 3.60 -18.52 11.30
CA ALA A 593 3.26 -18.53 9.88
C ALA A 593 4.48 -18.81 8.97
N MET A 594 5.68 -18.38 9.38
CA MET A 594 6.92 -18.60 8.62
C MET A 594 7.50 -20.00 8.79
N ARG A 595 7.10 -20.74 9.84
CA ARG A 595 7.60 -22.09 10.16
C ARG A 595 6.44 -23.05 10.42
N PRO A 596 5.61 -23.35 9.43
CA PRO A 596 4.43 -24.19 9.62
C PRO A 596 4.78 -25.63 10.06
N ASP A 597 6.01 -26.09 9.75
CA ASP A 597 6.49 -27.44 10.09
C ASP A 597 7.06 -27.53 11.52
N ALA A 598 7.23 -26.42 12.22
CA ALA A 598 7.80 -26.38 13.56
C ALA A 598 6.74 -25.90 14.56
N LEU A 599 6.51 -26.70 15.62
CA LEU A 599 5.61 -26.31 16.70
C LEU A 599 6.15 -25.09 17.45
N PHE A 600 5.34 -24.03 17.52
CA PHE A 600 5.66 -22.88 18.34
C PHE A 600 5.36 -23.18 19.82
N VAL A 601 6.28 -22.85 20.72
CA VAL A 601 6.08 -23.04 22.18
C VAL A 601 5.26 -21.84 22.71
N PRO A 602 4.00 -22.06 23.14
CA PRO A 602 3.16 -20.97 23.61
C PRO A 602 3.59 -20.48 25.00
N ASN A 603 3.40 -19.18 25.24
CA ASN A 603 3.77 -18.54 26.51
C ASN A 603 2.59 -17.77 27.11
N ASP A 604 2.51 -17.79 28.44
CA ASP A 604 1.58 -16.97 29.19
C ASP A 604 2.20 -15.61 29.49
N THR A 605 1.35 -14.58 29.60
CA THR A 605 1.75 -13.22 29.94
C THR A 605 0.73 -12.61 30.88
N TYR A 606 1.21 -12.01 31.95
CA TYR A 606 0.37 -11.20 32.83
C TYR A 606 1.10 -9.90 33.17
N MET A 607 0.43 -8.76 32.92
CA MET A 607 0.89 -7.43 33.28
C MET A 607 -0.28 -6.64 33.86
N GLY A 608 -0.15 -6.18 35.11
CA GLY A 608 -1.19 -5.42 35.80
C GLY A 608 -0.79 -3.97 36.06
N CYS A 609 -1.72 -3.20 36.58
CA CYS A 609 -1.44 -1.80 36.96
C CYS A 609 -0.76 -1.64 38.33
N THR A 610 -0.89 -2.62 39.22
CA THR A 610 -0.39 -2.58 40.60
C THR A 610 0.62 -3.67 40.89
N GLN A 611 0.38 -4.88 40.40
CA GLN A 611 1.28 -6.03 40.49
C GLN A 611 1.75 -6.37 39.08
N ASP A 612 2.97 -6.81 38.92
CA ASP A 612 3.53 -7.27 37.65
C ASP A 612 3.49 -6.20 36.54
N ARG A 613 3.72 -4.91 36.91
CA ARG A 613 3.77 -3.81 35.93
C ARG A 613 5.02 -3.88 35.08
N VAL A 614 6.13 -4.26 35.68
CA VAL A 614 7.42 -4.41 35.02
C VAL A 614 7.88 -5.86 35.12
N SER A 615 8.08 -6.49 33.96
CA SER A 615 8.60 -7.86 33.86
C SER A 615 10.05 -7.82 33.43
N ILE A 616 10.96 -8.17 34.35
CA ILE A 616 12.39 -8.33 34.06
C ILE A 616 12.60 -9.74 33.50
N ILE A 617 13.07 -9.84 32.26
CA ILE A 617 13.23 -11.11 31.54
C ILE A 617 14.72 -11.41 31.37
N THR A 618 15.22 -12.45 32.07
CA THR A 618 16.60 -12.90 32.00
C THR A 618 16.76 -14.16 31.13
N GLY A 619 17.97 -14.44 30.69
CA GLY A 619 18.29 -15.62 29.87
C GLY A 619 19.16 -15.26 28.67
N PRO A 620 19.68 -16.27 27.93
CA PRO A 620 20.58 -16.06 26.79
C PRO A 620 19.87 -15.49 25.54
N ASN A 621 20.62 -14.82 24.66
CA ASN A 621 20.07 -14.10 23.51
C ASN A 621 19.32 -14.98 22.49
N MET A 622 19.76 -16.20 22.26
CA MET A 622 19.13 -17.12 21.30
C MET A 622 17.91 -17.87 21.87
N ALA A 623 17.57 -17.66 23.13
CA ALA A 623 16.51 -18.38 23.81
C ALA A 623 15.09 -17.89 23.46
N GLY A 624 14.94 -16.69 22.86
CA GLY A 624 13.67 -16.16 22.37
C GLY A 624 13.06 -15.02 23.19
N LYS A 625 13.84 -14.30 24.05
CA LYS A 625 13.37 -13.13 24.83
C LYS A 625 12.69 -12.08 23.95
N SER A 626 13.42 -11.57 22.95
CA SER A 626 12.93 -10.53 22.04
C SER A 626 11.70 -11.00 21.21
N THR A 627 11.67 -12.29 20.85
CA THR A 627 10.50 -12.88 20.16
C THR A 627 9.26 -12.86 21.04
N TYR A 628 9.41 -13.21 22.34
CA TYR A 628 8.32 -13.18 23.31
C TYR A 628 7.81 -11.75 23.55
N MET A 629 8.70 -10.77 23.73
CA MET A 629 8.29 -9.38 23.92
C MET A 629 7.55 -8.82 22.70
N ARG A 630 8.08 -9.08 21.50
CA ARG A 630 7.40 -8.70 20.25
C ARG A 630 6.03 -9.38 20.10
N GLN A 631 5.92 -10.65 20.46
CA GLN A 631 4.65 -11.38 20.47
C GLN A 631 3.59 -10.64 21.28
N VAL A 632 3.89 -10.17 22.47
CA VAL A 632 2.95 -9.45 23.35
C VAL A 632 2.49 -8.15 22.67
N ALA A 633 3.42 -7.35 22.14
CA ALA A 633 3.07 -6.11 21.44
C ALA A 633 2.21 -6.37 20.19
N LEU A 634 2.56 -7.37 19.37
CA LEU A 634 1.78 -7.71 18.18
C LEU A 634 0.35 -8.15 18.55
N MET A 635 0.17 -8.88 19.65
CA MET A 635 -1.17 -9.29 20.10
C MET A 635 -2.00 -8.10 20.59
N VAL A 636 -1.39 -7.12 21.27
CA VAL A 636 -2.05 -5.86 21.65
C VAL A 636 -2.48 -5.09 20.39
N LEU A 637 -1.61 -4.97 19.41
CA LEU A 637 -1.94 -4.31 18.13
C LEU A 637 -3.06 -5.03 17.39
N MET A 638 -3.00 -6.36 17.28
CA MET A 638 -4.05 -7.18 16.66
C MET A 638 -5.39 -6.98 17.33
N ALA A 639 -5.44 -7.00 18.66
CA ALA A 639 -6.67 -6.75 19.40
C ALA A 639 -7.23 -5.35 19.14
N GLN A 640 -6.40 -4.31 19.13
CA GLN A 640 -6.83 -2.92 18.93
C GLN A 640 -7.18 -2.55 17.49
N ILE A 641 -6.86 -3.40 16.50
CA ILE A 641 -7.46 -3.31 15.17
C ILE A 641 -8.77 -4.09 15.04
N GLY A 642 -9.22 -4.78 16.10
CA GLY A 642 -10.42 -5.61 16.11
C GLY A 642 -10.21 -7.04 15.59
N SER A 643 -8.96 -7.50 15.45
CA SER A 643 -8.61 -8.87 15.05
C SER A 643 -8.68 -9.84 16.22
N PHE A 644 -8.90 -11.12 15.93
CA PHE A 644 -8.60 -12.21 16.85
C PHE A 644 -7.09 -12.36 17.01
N VAL A 645 -6.65 -12.95 18.14
CA VAL A 645 -5.24 -13.04 18.54
C VAL A 645 -4.77 -14.50 18.67
N PRO A 646 -3.49 -14.78 18.39
CA PRO A 646 -2.91 -16.12 18.46
C PRO A 646 -2.70 -16.59 19.92
N ALA A 647 -3.78 -16.85 20.64
CA ALA A 647 -3.77 -17.31 22.01
C ALA A 647 -4.91 -18.31 22.27
N LYS A 648 -4.88 -18.99 23.42
CA LYS A 648 -6.01 -19.78 23.89
C LYS A 648 -7.11 -18.89 24.48
N ALA A 649 -6.72 -17.85 25.21
CA ALA A 649 -7.57 -16.79 25.73
C ALA A 649 -6.74 -15.53 25.94
N ALA A 650 -7.36 -14.35 25.80
CA ALA A 650 -6.70 -13.08 26.06
C ALA A 650 -7.69 -12.05 26.60
N ARG A 651 -7.23 -11.27 27.59
CA ARG A 651 -7.88 -10.05 28.08
C ARG A 651 -6.87 -8.91 27.99
N LEU A 652 -7.21 -7.87 27.22
CA LEU A 652 -6.28 -6.82 26.86
C LEU A 652 -6.89 -5.46 27.17
N GLY A 653 -6.33 -4.79 28.17
CA GLY A 653 -6.62 -3.39 28.45
C GLY A 653 -6.05 -2.50 27.33
N ILE A 654 -6.73 -1.37 27.07
CA ILE A 654 -6.29 -0.40 26.05
C ILE A 654 -4.88 0.09 26.35
N VAL A 655 -4.07 0.09 25.31
CA VAL A 655 -2.71 0.65 25.26
C VAL A 655 -2.73 1.86 24.32
N ASP A 656 -2.28 3.00 24.81
CA ASP A 656 -2.27 4.24 24.02
C ASP A 656 -1.07 4.36 23.08
N ARG A 657 0.09 3.80 23.49
CA ARG A 657 1.35 3.84 22.74
C ARG A 657 2.13 2.54 22.94
N VAL A 658 2.81 2.09 21.91
CA VAL A 658 3.76 0.98 21.98
C VAL A 658 5.13 1.49 21.60
N PHE A 659 6.07 1.41 22.51
CA PHE A 659 7.46 1.77 22.28
C PHE A 659 8.36 0.54 22.29
N THR A 660 9.34 0.53 21.40
CA THR A 660 10.28 -0.58 21.29
C THR A 660 11.71 -0.09 21.19
N ARG A 661 12.56 -0.58 22.08
CA ARG A 661 14.02 -0.49 21.95
C ARG A 661 14.57 -1.92 21.87
N ILE A 662 14.84 -2.39 20.64
CA ILE A 662 15.27 -3.77 20.35
C ILE A 662 16.50 -3.70 19.44
N GLY A 663 17.68 -4.00 19.98
CA GLY A 663 18.96 -4.12 19.26
C GLY A 663 19.32 -2.94 18.34
N ALA A 664 20.51 -2.40 18.40
CA ALA A 664 20.94 -1.36 17.48
C ALA A 664 21.14 -1.93 16.07
N SER A 665 20.52 -1.33 15.05
CA SER A 665 21.09 -1.34 13.71
C SER A 665 22.14 -0.23 13.69
N ASP A 666 23.38 -0.55 13.41
CA ASP A 666 24.44 0.44 13.21
C ASP A 666 24.03 1.40 12.09
N ASP A 667 23.62 2.60 12.44
CA ASP A 667 23.44 3.69 11.48
C ASP A 667 24.77 4.45 11.37
N LEU A 668 25.70 3.86 10.62
CA LEU A 668 27.03 4.43 10.35
C LEU A 668 26.94 5.78 9.61
N SER A 669 25.80 6.10 9.01
CA SER A 669 25.60 7.33 8.24
C SER A 669 25.47 8.58 9.11
N ALA A 670 25.01 8.45 10.36
CA ALA A 670 24.80 9.57 11.27
C ALA A 670 26.06 9.94 12.11
N GLY A 671 27.15 9.17 12.04
CA GLY A 671 28.39 9.43 12.79
C GLY A 671 28.26 9.39 14.32
N GLN A 672 27.14 8.91 14.86
CA GLN A 672 26.88 8.76 16.29
C GLN A 672 27.30 7.39 16.80
N SER A 673 27.80 7.30 18.04
CA SER A 673 28.06 6.00 18.63
C SER A 673 26.75 5.24 18.89
N THR A 674 26.81 3.92 18.78
CA THR A 674 25.63 3.04 19.06
C THR A 674 25.05 3.29 20.47
N PHE A 675 25.88 3.63 21.43
CA PHE A 675 25.43 3.98 22.78
C PHE A 675 24.67 5.31 22.83
N MET A 676 25.11 6.34 22.07
CA MET A 676 24.41 7.62 22.02
C MET A 676 23.02 7.47 21.35
N VAL A 677 22.95 6.70 20.27
CA VAL A 677 21.67 6.38 19.63
C VAL A 677 20.73 5.66 20.61
N GLU A 678 21.25 4.67 21.35
CA GLU A 678 20.50 3.95 22.37
C GLU A 678 19.95 4.90 23.45
N MET A 679 20.77 5.80 23.96
CA MET A 679 20.38 6.74 25.01
C MET A 679 19.35 7.78 24.50
N THR A 680 19.48 8.21 23.27
CA THR A 680 18.49 9.11 22.66
C THR A 680 17.13 8.40 22.50
N GLU A 681 17.10 7.16 21.96
CA GLU A 681 15.86 6.38 21.86
C GLU A 681 15.19 6.14 23.23
N VAL A 682 15.98 5.80 24.26
CA VAL A 682 15.46 5.63 25.63
C VAL A 682 14.94 6.95 26.20
N SER A 683 15.63 8.06 25.96
CA SER A 683 15.20 9.40 26.37
C SER A 683 13.85 9.75 25.77
N ASP A 684 13.69 9.57 24.45
CA ASP A 684 12.47 9.87 23.73
C ASP A 684 11.29 9.01 24.25
N ILE A 685 11.55 7.72 24.51
CA ILE A 685 10.55 6.82 25.09
C ILE A 685 10.09 7.31 26.49
N LEU A 686 11.05 7.64 27.38
CA LEU A 686 10.72 8.05 28.74
C LEU A 686 10.01 9.41 28.83
N HIS A 687 10.21 10.31 27.86
CA HIS A 687 9.50 11.58 27.76
C HIS A 687 8.08 11.44 27.16
N ALA A 688 7.92 10.57 26.17
CA ALA A 688 6.66 10.44 25.43
C ALA A 688 5.69 9.39 26.03
N ALA A 689 6.18 8.42 26.83
CA ALA A 689 5.36 7.36 27.38
C ALA A 689 4.42 7.86 28.49
N THR A 690 3.27 7.17 28.62
CA THR A 690 2.25 7.37 29.66
C THR A 690 2.11 6.13 30.52
N ASP A 691 1.31 6.17 31.58
CA ASP A 691 0.95 5.04 32.43
C ASP A 691 0.15 3.95 31.67
N LYS A 692 -0.46 4.29 30.53
CA LYS A 692 -1.18 3.38 29.62
C LYS A 692 -0.30 2.75 28.55
N SER A 693 0.93 3.22 28.39
CA SER A 693 1.85 2.74 27.33
C SER A 693 2.42 1.35 27.64
N LEU A 694 2.80 0.64 26.57
CA LEU A 694 3.54 -0.62 26.62
C LEU A 694 4.97 -0.39 26.12
N LEU A 695 5.95 -0.59 27.00
CA LEU A 695 7.36 -0.43 26.70
C LEU A 695 8.02 -1.81 26.50
N ILE A 696 8.79 -1.95 25.42
CA ILE A 696 9.62 -3.12 25.13
C ILE A 696 11.07 -2.66 25.08
N LEU A 697 11.81 -2.95 26.14
CA LEU A 697 13.19 -2.52 26.34
C LEU A 697 14.12 -3.75 26.34
N ASP A 698 14.93 -3.88 25.30
CA ASP A 698 15.82 -5.04 25.13
C ASP A 698 17.29 -4.61 25.27
N GLU A 699 17.97 -5.17 26.25
CA GLU A 699 19.42 -5.02 26.50
C GLU A 699 19.89 -3.56 26.67
N ILE A 700 19.22 -2.76 27.48
CA ILE A 700 19.60 -1.38 27.77
C ILE A 700 20.94 -1.33 28.55
N GLY A 701 21.83 -0.41 28.16
CA GLY A 701 23.12 -0.18 28.79
C GLY A 701 24.27 -1.06 28.29
N ARG A 702 24.07 -1.81 27.20
CA ARG A 702 25.10 -2.73 26.66
C ARG A 702 26.26 -2.03 25.94
N GLY A 703 26.06 -0.79 25.47
CA GLY A 703 27.01 -0.04 24.66
C GLY A 703 28.12 0.66 25.45
N THR A 704 28.21 0.49 26.80
CA THR A 704 29.16 1.16 27.67
C THR A 704 29.81 0.21 28.71
N SER A 705 30.56 0.74 29.68
CA SER A 705 31.14 -0.09 30.75
C SER A 705 30.06 -0.82 31.57
N THR A 706 30.37 -2.00 32.06
CA THR A 706 29.38 -2.86 32.77
C THR A 706 28.70 -2.15 33.94
N PHE A 707 29.44 -1.39 34.75
CA PHE A 707 28.86 -0.70 35.90
C PHE A 707 28.01 0.51 35.52
N ASP A 708 28.43 1.28 34.51
CA ASP A 708 27.65 2.41 33.99
C ASP A 708 26.38 1.92 33.35
N GLY A 709 26.50 0.91 32.48
CA GLY A 709 25.36 0.32 31.79
C GLY A 709 24.31 -0.27 32.75
N MET A 710 24.78 -0.99 33.78
CA MET A 710 23.89 -1.55 34.82
C MET A 710 23.24 -0.42 35.65
N SER A 711 23.95 0.63 35.98
CA SER A 711 23.43 1.77 36.74
C SER A 711 22.31 2.49 35.95
N ILE A 712 22.54 2.72 34.68
CA ILE A 712 21.53 3.31 33.77
C ILE A 712 20.31 2.39 33.63
N ALA A 713 20.52 1.11 33.36
CA ALA A 713 19.45 0.13 33.20
C ALA A 713 18.57 0.04 34.47
N ARG A 714 19.20 0.06 35.65
CA ARG A 714 18.50 0.10 36.94
C ARG A 714 17.70 1.39 37.13
N ALA A 715 18.27 2.56 36.83
CA ALA A 715 17.58 3.83 36.97
C ALA A 715 16.37 3.94 36.01
N VAL A 716 16.50 3.44 34.77
CA VAL A 716 15.38 3.34 33.79
C VAL A 716 14.27 2.44 34.32
N LEU A 717 14.61 1.27 34.89
CA LEU A 717 13.61 0.36 35.51
C LEU A 717 12.89 1.02 36.68
N GLU A 718 13.64 1.69 37.58
CA GLU A 718 13.05 2.41 38.72
C GLU A 718 12.09 3.51 38.26
N TYR A 719 12.45 4.24 37.19
CA TYR A 719 11.63 5.28 36.60
C TYR A 719 10.34 4.70 36.01
N CYS A 720 10.43 3.61 35.22
CA CYS A 720 9.27 2.93 34.62
C CYS A 720 8.35 2.31 35.67
N ALA A 721 8.89 1.77 36.76
CA ALA A 721 8.12 1.10 37.80
C ALA A 721 7.37 2.06 38.73
N ASP A 722 7.88 3.29 38.94
CA ASP A 722 7.29 4.28 39.85
C ASP A 722 6.02 4.91 39.28
N PRO A 723 4.82 4.67 39.89
CA PRO A 723 3.58 5.27 39.43
C PRO A 723 3.53 6.80 39.51
N LYS A 724 4.42 7.41 40.31
CA LYS A 724 4.49 8.88 40.43
C LYS A 724 5.30 9.51 39.32
N ARG A 725 6.12 8.74 38.63
CA ARG A 725 6.97 9.19 37.51
C ARG A 725 6.36 8.77 36.19
N LEU A 726 6.32 7.47 35.89
CA LEU A 726 5.79 6.94 34.65
C LEU A 726 4.72 5.88 34.89
N GLY A 727 5.05 4.79 35.59
CA GLY A 727 4.08 3.74 35.89
C GLY A 727 3.63 2.92 34.65
N ALA A 728 4.42 2.87 33.57
CA ALA A 728 4.08 2.18 32.32
C ALA A 728 4.30 0.68 32.42
N LYS A 729 3.50 -0.10 31.65
CA LYS A 729 3.72 -1.54 31.50
C LYS A 729 5.00 -1.78 30.70
N THR A 730 5.97 -2.48 31.31
CA THR A 730 7.31 -2.62 30.73
C THR A 730 7.75 -4.08 30.68
N LEU A 731 8.10 -4.57 29.49
CA LEU A 731 8.84 -5.80 29.28
C LEU A 731 10.33 -5.43 29.11
N PHE A 732 11.16 -5.86 30.04
CA PHE A 732 12.57 -5.48 30.12
C PHE A 732 13.45 -6.72 30.02
N ALA A 733 14.07 -6.95 28.88
CA ALA A 733 15.04 -8.02 28.73
C ALA A 733 16.46 -7.53 29.06
N THR A 734 17.19 -8.29 29.86
CA THR A 734 18.53 -7.92 30.31
C THR A 734 19.46 -9.11 30.51
N HIS A 735 20.75 -8.84 30.45
CA HIS A 735 21.81 -9.75 30.84
C HIS A 735 22.38 -9.44 32.24
N TYR A 736 21.95 -8.31 32.83
CA TYR A 736 22.37 -7.94 34.19
C TYR A 736 21.52 -8.72 35.19
N HIS A 737 22.09 -9.83 35.73
CA HIS A 737 21.40 -10.66 36.73
C HIS A 737 21.16 -9.91 38.04
N GLU A 738 21.97 -8.90 38.34
CA GLU A 738 21.85 -8.04 39.50
C GLU A 738 20.50 -7.30 39.57
N LEU A 739 19.92 -7.02 38.44
CA LEU A 739 18.61 -6.35 38.36
C LEU A 739 17.47 -7.22 38.88
N THR A 740 17.64 -8.54 38.94
CA THR A 740 16.62 -9.46 39.51
C THR A 740 16.34 -9.20 40.98
N ALA A 741 17.31 -8.63 41.73
CA ALA A 741 17.09 -8.22 43.12
C ALA A 741 16.02 -7.12 43.30
N MET A 742 15.62 -6.47 42.22
CA MET A 742 14.61 -5.39 42.27
C MET A 742 13.20 -5.91 42.55
N GLU A 743 12.85 -7.18 42.28
CA GLU A 743 11.56 -7.78 42.64
C GLU A 743 11.26 -7.67 44.12
N GLY A 744 12.29 -7.83 44.97
CA GLY A 744 12.11 -7.72 46.45
C GLY A 744 12.08 -6.27 46.96
N THR A 745 12.43 -5.28 46.16
CA THR A 745 12.63 -3.88 46.59
C THR A 745 11.65 -2.91 45.98
N LEU A 746 11.12 -3.20 44.78
CA LEU A 746 10.22 -2.31 44.06
C LEU A 746 8.84 -2.96 43.86
N PRO A 747 7.75 -2.30 44.30
CA PRO A 747 6.41 -2.78 44.04
C PRO A 747 6.12 -2.84 42.53
N GLY A 748 5.45 -3.92 42.06
CA GLY A 748 5.05 -4.07 40.68
C GLY A 748 6.16 -4.57 39.76
N VAL A 749 7.31 -4.96 40.25
CA VAL A 749 8.39 -5.61 39.49
C VAL A 749 8.36 -7.11 39.71
N LYS A 750 8.44 -7.88 38.66
CA LYS A 750 8.49 -9.35 38.65
C LYS A 750 9.61 -9.85 37.75
N ASN A 751 10.25 -10.93 38.19
CA ASN A 751 11.27 -11.61 37.42
C ASN A 751 10.71 -12.79 36.63
N TYR A 752 11.21 -12.92 35.44
CA TYR A 752 10.94 -14.05 34.56
C TYR A 752 12.27 -14.52 33.95
N ASN A 753 12.34 -15.79 33.62
CA ASN A 753 13.46 -16.33 32.85
C ASN A 753 12.96 -17.30 31.80
N ILE A 754 13.85 -17.60 30.84
CA ILE A 754 13.57 -18.63 29.85
C ILE A 754 14.01 -19.98 30.39
N ALA A 755 13.08 -20.93 30.46
CA ALA A 755 13.33 -22.27 30.91
C ALA A 755 14.40 -22.97 30.05
N VAL A 756 15.39 -23.53 30.72
CA VAL A 756 16.51 -24.23 30.10
C VAL A 756 16.58 -25.64 30.66
N ARG A 757 16.79 -26.64 29.84
CA ARG A 757 16.98 -28.03 30.27
C ARG A 757 18.41 -28.48 29.94
N ALA A 758 19.12 -28.93 30.95
CA ALA A 758 20.41 -29.57 30.75
C ALA A 758 20.19 -31.07 30.44
N ARG A 759 20.79 -31.56 29.37
CA ARG A 759 20.80 -32.97 29.00
C ARG A 759 22.27 -33.41 28.89
N GLY A 760 22.85 -33.81 30.04
CA GLY A 760 24.29 -34.07 30.14
C GLY A 760 25.07 -32.78 29.98
N GLU A 761 25.98 -32.73 29.01
CA GLU A 761 26.73 -31.51 28.65
C GLU A 761 26.04 -30.61 27.64
N GLU A 762 24.87 -31.00 27.13
CA GLU A 762 24.08 -30.21 26.18
C GLU A 762 22.99 -29.44 26.88
N ILE A 763 22.77 -28.18 26.44
CA ILE A 763 21.70 -27.33 26.91
C ILE A 763 20.67 -27.15 25.81
N VAL A 764 19.41 -27.43 26.16
CA VAL A 764 18.26 -27.22 25.27
C VAL A 764 17.41 -26.07 25.82
N PHE A 765 17.24 -25.01 25.00
CA PHE A 765 16.36 -23.90 25.35
C PHE A 765 14.91 -24.28 25.06
N LEU A 766 14.10 -24.33 26.13
CA LEU A 766 12.69 -24.73 26.01
C LEU A 766 11.81 -23.63 25.44
N ARG A 767 12.31 -22.40 25.30
CA ARG A 767 11.59 -21.21 24.83
C ARG A 767 10.30 -20.92 25.63
N LYS A 768 10.23 -21.42 26.85
CA LYS A 768 9.12 -21.19 27.81
C LYS A 768 9.55 -20.16 28.83
N ILE A 769 8.76 -19.10 28.98
CA ILE A 769 8.93 -18.08 30.02
C ILE A 769 8.34 -18.63 31.31
N VAL A 770 9.11 -18.56 32.36
CA VAL A 770 8.73 -19.01 33.71
C VAL A 770 9.04 -17.95 34.75
N PRO A 771 8.27 -17.85 35.84
CA PRO A 771 8.56 -16.93 36.95
C PRO A 771 9.93 -17.21 37.59
N GLY A 772 10.58 -16.16 38.11
CA GLY A 772 11.87 -16.23 38.80
C GLY A 772 13.03 -15.74 37.95
N GLY A 773 14.15 -15.41 38.60
CA GLY A 773 15.40 -14.99 37.94
C GLY A 773 16.22 -16.18 37.44
N ALA A 774 17.05 -15.98 36.42
CA ALA A 774 18.03 -16.99 35.99
C ALA A 774 19.25 -16.93 36.89
N ASP A 775 19.62 -18.07 37.50
CA ASP A 775 20.74 -18.17 38.43
C ASP A 775 22.11 -18.27 37.72
N ARG A 776 22.13 -18.52 36.40
CA ARG A 776 23.38 -18.75 35.65
C ARG A 776 23.38 -18.08 34.31
N SER A 777 24.55 -17.66 33.85
CA SER A 777 24.76 -17.21 32.48
C SER A 777 25.05 -18.42 31.57
N TYR A 778 24.50 -18.43 30.37
CA TYR A 778 24.65 -19.50 29.41
C TYR A 778 25.45 -19.08 28.15
N GLY A 779 26.20 -17.97 28.23
CA GLY A 779 26.94 -17.44 27.08
C GLY A 779 27.94 -18.41 26.46
N ILE A 780 28.65 -19.16 27.30
CA ILE A 780 29.65 -20.15 26.85
C ILE A 780 28.99 -21.32 26.12
N GLU A 781 27.79 -21.70 26.56
CA GLU A 781 27.03 -22.80 25.94
C GLU A 781 26.46 -22.37 24.57
N VAL A 782 26.03 -21.13 24.48
CA VAL A 782 25.64 -20.54 23.17
C VAL A 782 26.84 -20.47 22.22
N ALA A 783 28.02 -20.10 22.73
CA ALA A 783 29.25 -20.09 21.93
C ALA A 783 29.61 -21.49 21.37
N LYS A 784 29.44 -22.54 22.20
CA LYS A 784 29.59 -23.94 21.78
C LYS A 784 28.59 -24.29 20.67
N LEU A 785 27.30 -23.95 20.82
CA LEU A 785 26.27 -24.17 19.80
C LEU A 785 26.54 -23.40 18.50
N ALA A 786 27.18 -22.24 18.59
CA ALA A 786 27.59 -21.44 17.43
C ALA A 786 28.81 -22.01 16.68
N GLY A 787 29.42 -23.10 17.21
CA GLY A 787 30.54 -23.79 16.59
C GLY A 787 31.92 -23.22 16.94
N LEU A 788 32.07 -22.50 18.07
CA LEU A 788 33.40 -22.12 18.55
C LEU A 788 34.27 -23.36 18.86
N PRO A 789 35.59 -23.35 18.58
CA PRO A 789 36.47 -24.46 18.85
C PRO A 789 36.42 -24.90 20.32
N ASP A 790 36.40 -26.20 20.58
CA ASP A 790 36.27 -26.78 21.94
C ASP A 790 37.36 -26.31 22.89
N ALA A 791 38.59 -26.07 22.40
CA ALA A 791 39.69 -25.52 23.20
C ALA A 791 39.37 -24.13 23.77
N VAL A 792 38.68 -23.24 22.97
CA VAL A 792 38.26 -21.91 23.37
C VAL A 792 37.15 -22.01 24.41
N VAL A 793 36.16 -22.88 24.15
CA VAL A 793 35.02 -23.11 25.06
C VAL A 793 35.50 -23.64 26.42
N SER A 794 36.42 -24.63 26.41
CA SER A 794 36.99 -25.20 27.65
C SER A 794 37.80 -24.13 28.43
N ARG A 795 38.54 -23.28 27.73
CA ARG A 795 39.30 -22.19 28.39
C ARG A 795 38.38 -21.13 28.97
N ALA A 796 37.31 -20.75 28.23
CA ALA A 796 36.32 -19.80 28.72
C ALA A 796 35.63 -20.28 30.01
N ARG A 797 35.27 -21.60 30.10
CA ARG A 797 34.71 -22.17 31.33
C ARG A 797 35.66 -22.08 32.54
N LYS A 798 36.97 -22.27 32.31
CA LYS A 798 37.96 -22.15 33.38
C LYS A 798 38.09 -20.67 33.83
N ILE A 799 38.12 -19.74 32.91
CA ILE A 799 38.17 -18.31 33.22
C ILE A 799 36.91 -17.87 33.97
N LEU A 800 35.71 -18.31 33.53
CA LEU A 800 34.44 -17.97 34.23
C LEU A 800 34.47 -18.42 35.69
N ARG A 801 34.92 -19.63 35.98
CA ARG A 801 35.07 -20.11 37.37
C ARG A 801 36.03 -19.24 38.20
N GLN A 802 37.17 -18.86 37.63
CA GLN A 802 38.12 -17.97 38.31
C GLN A 802 37.50 -16.60 38.65
N LEU A 803 36.75 -16.01 37.71
CA LEU A 803 36.07 -14.73 37.93
C LEU A 803 34.94 -14.81 38.96
N GLU A 804 34.20 -15.94 38.97
CA GLU A 804 33.15 -16.20 39.97
C GLU A 804 33.74 -16.36 41.38
N GLU A 805 34.89 -17.05 41.53
CA GLU A 805 35.62 -17.19 42.78
C GLU A 805 36.17 -15.87 43.30
N GLU A 806 36.74 -15.04 42.40
CA GLU A 806 37.29 -13.71 42.76
C GLU A 806 36.19 -12.70 43.16
N SER A 807 34.97 -12.83 42.61
CA SER A 807 33.83 -11.95 42.89
C SER A 807 33.07 -12.30 44.17
N GLY A 808 33.50 -13.31 44.93
CA GLY A 808 32.94 -13.67 46.27
C GLY A 808 31.50 -14.18 46.22
N ARG A 809 31.00 -14.57 45.06
CA ARG A 809 29.69 -15.20 44.90
C ARG A 809 29.77 -16.68 45.37
N PRO A 810 29.01 -17.10 46.35
CA PRO A 810 28.98 -18.52 46.73
C PRO A 810 28.50 -19.35 45.52
N ALA A 811 29.24 -20.40 45.20
CA ALA A 811 28.80 -21.38 44.19
C ALA A 811 27.37 -21.84 44.54
N ALA A 812 26.45 -21.61 43.62
CA ALA A 812 25.05 -21.92 43.83
C ALA A 812 24.90 -23.39 44.22
N ALA A 813 24.28 -23.64 45.39
CA ALA A 813 23.91 -24.95 45.84
C ALA A 813 22.96 -25.62 44.80
N PRO A 814 23.01 -26.94 44.60
CA PRO A 814 22.11 -27.63 43.71
C PRO A 814 20.65 -27.38 44.16
N ALA A 815 19.85 -26.78 43.29
CA ALA A 815 18.46 -26.49 43.55
C ALA A 815 17.68 -27.75 43.96
N PRO A 816 16.73 -27.63 44.87
CA PRO A 816 15.84 -28.74 45.21
C PRO A 816 15.07 -29.17 43.95
N ARG A 817 15.01 -30.46 43.71
CA ARG A 817 14.22 -31.09 42.66
C ARG A 817 12.72 -30.94 43.02
N GLU A 818 12.10 -29.87 42.57
CA GLU A 818 10.65 -29.78 42.56
C GLU A 818 10.15 -29.58 41.14
N ASP A 819 9.25 -30.51 40.76
CA ASP A 819 8.42 -30.54 39.56
C ASP A 819 9.12 -30.47 38.16
N GLN A 820 9.81 -31.54 37.86
CA GLN A 820 10.06 -31.94 36.47
C GLN A 820 8.73 -32.30 35.81
N VAL A 821 8.19 -31.37 35.01
CA VAL A 821 7.22 -31.78 33.99
C VAL A 821 7.99 -32.68 33.04
N SER A 822 7.76 -34.00 33.13
CA SER A 822 8.40 -35.00 32.30
C SER A 822 8.10 -34.71 30.80
N PHE A 823 9.11 -34.89 29.95
CA PHE A 823 8.90 -34.87 28.48
C PHE A 823 7.83 -35.87 28.06
N ALA A 824 7.69 -36.96 28.80
CA ALA A 824 6.61 -37.89 28.66
C ALA A 824 5.26 -37.23 28.89
N ALA A 825 5.10 -36.39 29.90
CA ALA A 825 3.83 -35.68 30.16
C ALA A 825 3.50 -34.61 29.10
N VAL A 826 4.47 -33.97 28.50
CA VAL A 826 4.25 -33.02 27.35
C VAL A 826 3.96 -33.80 26.07
N ALA A 827 4.69 -34.87 25.78
CA ALA A 827 4.42 -35.74 24.64
C ALA A 827 3.07 -36.46 24.78
N GLU A 828 2.74 -36.93 26.01
CA GLU A 828 1.44 -37.49 26.33
C GLU A 828 0.31 -36.47 26.19
N GLY A 829 0.54 -35.22 26.61
CA GLY A 829 -0.42 -34.12 26.45
C GLY A 829 -0.68 -33.80 24.96
N GLU A 830 0.37 -33.76 24.13
CA GLU A 830 0.23 -33.54 22.67
C GLU A 830 -0.51 -34.72 21.99
N VAL A 831 -0.19 -35.93 22.37
CA VAL A 831 -0.85 -37.13 21.85
C VAL A 831 -2.32 -37.14 22.21
N ILE A 832 -2.65 -36.81 23.45
CA ILE A 832 -4.03 -36.74 23.95
C ILE A 832 -4.80 -35.60 23.22
N ASP A 833 -4.20 -34.43 23.04
CA ASP A 833 -4.85 -33.31 22.34
C ASP A 833 -5.03 -33.60 20.83
N ARG A 834 -4.09 -34.29 20.20
CA ARG A 834 -4.21 -34.75 18.82
C ARG A 834 -5.33 -35.77 18.65
N LEU A 835 -5.43 -36.74 19.56
CA LEU A 835 -6.51 -37.72 19.59
C LEU A 835 -7.90 -37.08 19.83
N ARG A 836 -8.00 -36.11 20.76
CA ARG A 836 -9.26 -35.37 21.01
C ARG A 836 -9.73 -34.57 19.80
N ARG A 837 -8.85 -34.04 19.00
CA ARG A 837 -9.16 -33.23 17.79
C ARG A 837 -9.41 -34.08 16.55
N THR A 838 -9.10 -35.36 16.57
CA THR A 838 -9.26 -36.26 15.43
C THR A 838 -10.71 -36.76 15.33
N GLN A 839 -11.36 -36.43 14.24
CA GLN A 839 -12.68 -36.99 13.92
C GLN A 839 -12.49 -38.40 13.34
N VAL A 840 -12.53 -39.40 14.22
CA VAL A 840 -12.21 -40.81 13.88
C VAL A 840 -13.13 -41.36 12.77
N ASP A 841 -14.39 -40.93 12.78
CA ASP A 841 -15.41 -41.38 11.80
C ASP A 841 -15.15 -40.86 10.35
N SER A 842 -14.28 -39.88 10.17
CA SER A 842 -13.94 -39.32 8.86
C SER A 842 -12.63 -39.86 8.26
N LEU A 843 -11.89 -40.73 9.01
CA LEU A 843 -10.60 -41.24 8.56
C LEU A 843 -10.77 -42.55 7.78
N THR A 844 -10.01 -42.66 6.68
CA THR A 844 -9.85 -43.94 6.02
C THR A 844 -8.95 -44.90 6.86
N PRO A 845 -9.02 -46.21 6.69
CA PRO A 845 -8.18 -47.15 7.43
C PRO A 845 -6.67 -46.87 7.30
N LEU A 846 -6.23 -46.35 6.13
CA LEU A 846 -4.83 -46.03 5.88
C LEU A 846 -4.40 -44.79 6.66
N GLU A 847 -5.23 -43.75 6.66
CA GLU A 847 -4.99 -42.52 7.41
C GLU A 847 -4.98 -42.76 8.91
N ALA A 848 -5.89 -43.59 9.40
CA ALA A 848 -5.94 -44.02 10.82
C ALA A 848 -4.63 -44.73 11.21
N LEU A 849 -4.10 -45.60 10.33
CA LEU A 849 -2.85 -46.34 10.58
C LEU A 849 -1.64 -45.38 10.57
N GLN A 850 -1.60 -44.43 9.66
CA GLN A 850 -0.55 -43.40 9.60
C GLN A 850 -0.60 -42.51 10.85
N LEU A 851 -1.77 -42.07 11.26
CA LEU A 851 -1.95 -41.28 12.48
C LEU A 851 -1.48 -42.04 13.72
N LEU A 852 -1.85 -43.32 13.86
CA LEU A 852 -1.38 -44.17 14.96
C LEU A 852 0.13 -44.34 14.98
N TYR A 853 0.77 -44.47 13.80
CA TYR A 853 2.22 -44.55 13.68
C TYR A 853 2.90 -43.23 14.11
N GLU A 854 2.36 -42.08 13.68
CA GLU A 854 2.85 -40.76 14.09
C GLU A 854 2.71 -40.54 15.61
N LEU A 855 1.58 -40.88 16.20
CA LEU A 855 1.34 -40.77 17.62
C LEU A 855 2.26 -41.69 18.45
N LYS A 856 2.49 -42.92 17.98
CA LYS A 856 3.45 -43.85 18.58
C LYS A 856 4.89 -43.35 18.54
N LYS A 857 5.31 -42.76 17.40
CA LYS A 857 6.65 -42.15 17.22
C LYS A 857 6.89 -40.96 18.17
N LYS A 858 5.84 -40.27 18.58
CA LYS A 858 5.93 -39.16 19.55
C LYS A 858 6.05 -39.62 20.98
N LEU A 859 5.59 -40.87 21.31
CA LEU A 859 5.69 -41.45 22.63
C LEU A 859 6.99 -42.25 22.86
N THR A 860 7.69 -42.61 21.79
CA THR A 860 9.03 -43.21 21.82
C THR A 860 10.12 -42.16 21.63
#